data_e9e9d44898f5e6ce39456bb405648aeb
#
_entry.id   e9e9d44898f5e6ce39456bb405648aeb
#
_cell.length_a   1.000
_cell.length_b   1.000
_cell.length_c   1.000
_cell.angle_alpha   90.00
_cell.angle_beta   90.00
_cell.angle_gamma   90.00
#
_symmetry.space_group_name_H-M   'P 1'
#
loop_
_entity.id
_entity.type
_entity.pdbx_description
1 polymer ?
#
loop_
_entity_poly.entity_id
_entity_poly.type
_entity_poly.pdbx_seq_one_letter_code
_entity_poly.pdbx_strand_id
1 'polypeptide(L)'
;MYKNTKLPIFCIALSIIALAACHTAKTNKADADNEQVNMHSAYDDSTLNNKILPVLMPYNRVIDPAGKVITFGNPAEENHSMDVKLIPGTTSIAVEDRFGIAIIDTVKQKVTARWAYNSDAKYSGLMSTYSGLKVLKADQKTYIFWSAAIAKGRQSHSYVFQAALNDGKLSIVNTFEFKAESPAPLALPNEVALNNENGTDYLYVVLNGNNQLVKINLSDGKTVWTKQTGVAPYGITIVKDKIFVTNWGGTQPKDTLKRETAGVPYGSTYIDPKTGATASGTVSVYGLDGWVTKEIQIGLHPNAIINSTDEQFVYVANGNSDMVSVISTGSLQVIDAISVKLMPGKKSFIGDTPNALAINNTGTTLYVANGLDNAVAVVKLGSKAAAKGFGKSEVQGFIPTEAYPGGLALDGNTLFVTNLEGEGSRVSSKELKKDDDSPNGDADTYNSHHQKATVSIIQIPDSKGLQEYTDRVKKLNLTFRQEIAQLLPRKNIAPKPMPERIGEPSVFNHVLYIIKENRTYDQVLGDMPEGNGMKSLCIYGDSITPNQHSLARNFLLLDNYYASGKCSAEGHQWTDAAMVTDYVEKSVRAWFRSYPHIQEDALVYDSNGFIWNNAADHGKTVRIYGEACVPHFDDKLTWTDIYNNYKAGKPFNFTNTSTISRVRPMLSQNFPGSDEHRIPEQVRASAFINELKDYESKPGDQLPQLMVMALSADHTVGTRPGFPSPNAMVADNDLALGRIVEAVSKSRFWKNTVIFVTEDDSQAGWDHVSAYRTTGFVISPYSVLKSKVSTNYNQTSFVRSIEQILGIPPMNIMDATALPMFTCFTNKPSAQTYTAISNRIPINAISPKLSSLKGAALHFAKLSLRPEYDHIDGGNDDVMNRILWFAAKGKKKYPANLAGKDTDD
;
A
#
# COMPACT_ATOMS: atom_id res chain seq x y z
N MET A 1 -36.99 69.87 -18.38
CA MET A 1 -35.65 69.45 -18.76
C MET A 1 -35.35 68.13 -18.00
N TYR A 2 -35.25 67.07 -18.70
CA TYR A 2 -35.06 65.72 -18.18
C TYR A 2 -33.69 65.51 -17.64
N LYS A 3 -33.59 64.83 -16.47
CA LYS A 3 -32.36 64.12 -16.06
C LYS A 3 -32.74 62.68 -15.67
N ASN A 4 -32.32 61.80 -16.51
CA ASN A 4 -32.28 60.35 -16.25
C ASN A 4 -31.36 59.98 -15.09
N THR A 5 -31.83 59.20 -14.11
CA THR A 5 -31.01 58.51 -13.12
C THR A 5 -31.23 57.04 -13.30
N LYS A 6 -30.17 56.36 -13.69
CA LYS A 6 -30.04 54.85 -13.72
C LYS A 6 -29.99 54.35 -12.27
N LEU A 7 -30.93 53.52 -11.87
CA LEU A 7 -30.82 52.67 -10.67
C LEU A 7 -29.86 51.49 -10.96
N PRO A 8 -28.99 51.16 -10.04
CA PRO A 8 -28.05 50.05 -10.27
C PRO A 8 -28.71 48.69 -10.02
N ILE A 9 -28.35 47.77 -10.88
CA ILE A 9 -28.75 46.32 -10.94
C ILE A 9 -28.35 45.51 -9.66
N PHE A 10 -27.84 46.18 -8.63
CA PHE A 10 -27.32 45.49 -7.41
C PHE A 10 -28.38 45.05 -6.39
N CYS A 11 -29.64 45.53 -6.52
CA CYS A 11 -30.70 45.16 -5.55
C CYS A 11 -31.49 43.89 -5.88
N ILE A 12 -31.38 43.34 -7.10
CA ILE A 12 -32.12 42.13 -7.49
C ILE A 12 -31.38 40.84 -7.11
N ALA A 13 -30.03 40.86 -7.03
CA ALA A 13 -29.25 39.71 -6.62
C ALA A 13 -29.34 39.40 -5.10
N LEU A 14 -29.55 40.42 -4.26
CA LEU A 14 -29.72 40.20 -2.81
C LEU A 14 -31.12 39.67 -2.43
N SER A 15 -32.13 39.87 -3.26
CA SER A 15 -33.51 39.41 -3.00
C SER A 15 -33.67 37.91 -3.31
N ILE A 16 -32.85 37.35 -4.20
CA ILE A 16 -32.90 35.92 -4.54
C ILE A 16 -32.17 35.07 -3.49
N ILE A 17 -31.13 35.65 -2.85
CA ILE A 17 -30.39 35.00 -1.76
C ILE A 17 -31.20 34.96 -0.47
N ALA A 18 -32.04 35.98 -0.22
CA ALA A 18 -32.92 36.04 0.97
C ALA A 18 -34.14 35.11 0.85
N LEU A 19 -34.57 34.73 -0.36
CA LEU A 19 -35.66 33.75 -0.58
C LEU A 19 -35.20 32.29 -0.49
N ALA A 20 -33.92 32.01 -0.75
CA ALA A 20 -33.34 30.69 -0.53
C ALA A 20 -33.06 30.38 0.96
N ALA A 21 -32.85 31.42 1.79
CA ALA A 21 -32.61 31.27 3.23
C ALA A 21 -33.89 31.14 4.07
N CYS A 22 -35.07 31.46 3.52
CA CYS A 22 -36.34 31.36 4.26
C CYS A 22 -37.14 30.08 4.00
N HIS A 23 -36.67 29.18 3.12
CA HIS A 23 -37.34 27.89 2.85
C HIS A 23 -36.80 26.72 3.71
N THR A 24 -35.82 26.97 4.58
CA THR A 24 -35.21 25.92 5.45
C THR A 24 -35.72 25.93 6.89
N ALA A 25 -36.83 26.68 7.19
CA ALA A 25 -37.33 26.78 8.56
C ALA A 25 -38.76 26.19 8.74
N LYS A 26 -39.08 25.09 8.06
CA LYS A 26 -40.21 24.20 8.41
C LYS A 26 -39.82 22.76 8.06
N THR A 27 -38.98 22.14 8.87
CA THR A 27 -38.75 20.73 8.80
C THR A 27 -39.65 20.02 9.82
N ASN A 28 -40.52 19.16 9.31
CA ASN A 28 -41.34 18.26 10.06
C ASN A 28 -40.47 17.19 10.77
N LYS A 29 -40.96 16.61 11.85
CA LYS A 29 -40.28 15.54 12.61
C LYS A 29 -39.89 14.27 11.81
N ALA A 30 -40.21 14.20 10.51
CA ALA A 30 -39.82 13.17 9.57
C ALA A 30 -38.43 13.40 8.96
N ASP A 31 -37.88 14.62 9.04
CA ASP A 31 -36.60 14.98 8.40
C ASP A 31 -35.35 14.72 9.27
N ALA A 32 -35.55 14.36 10.56
CA ALA A 32 -34.41 14.01 11.42
C ALA A 32 -33.72 12.69 11.01
N ASP A 33 -34.44 11.81 10.32
CA ASP A 33 -33.87 10.60 9.75
C ASP A 33 -33.11 10.86 8.41
N ASN A 34 -33.27 12.03 7.79
CA ASN A 34 -32.63 12.43 6.54
C ASN A 34 -31.33 13.24 6.73
N GLU A 35 -30.98 13.69 7.93
CA GLU A 35 -29.75 14.47 8.16
C GLU A 35 -28.47 13.65 7.88
N GLN A 36 -28.48 12.32 8.08
CA GLN A 36 -27.36 11.45 7.72
C GLN A 36 -27.16 11.36 6.19
N VAL A 37 -28.25 11.34 5.43
CA VAL A 37 -28.21 11.36 3.96
C VAL A 37 -27.58 12.67 3.46
N ASN A 38 -27.86 13.78 4.13
CA ASN A 38 -27.27 15.09 3.78
C ASN A 38 -25.77 15.14 4.06
N MET A 39 -25.27 14.52 5.15
CA MET A 39 -23.83 14.47 5.42
C MET A 39 -23.10 13.54 4.44
N HIS A 40 -23.69 12.40 4.06
CA HIS A 40 -23.10 11.56 3.00
C HIS A 40 -22.97 12.37 1.70
N SER A 41 -23.98 13.15 1.31
CA SER A 41 -23.94 13.99 0.11
C SER A 41 -22.87 15.09 0.19
N ALA A 42 -22.51 15.57 1.39
CA ALA A 42 -21.42 16.55 1.56
C ALA A 42 -20.04 15.93 1.26
N TYR A 43 -19.90 14.61 1.41
CA TYR A 43 -18.68 13.88 1.07
C TYR A 43 -18.65 13.42 -0.41
N ASP A 44 -19.74 13.55 -1.13
CA ASP A 44 -19.83 13.17 -2.54
C ASP A 44 -19.69 14.39 -3.47
N ASP A 45 -18.82 14.28 -4.45
CA ASP A 45 -18.80 15.19 -5.59
C ASP A 45 -19.59 14.55 -6.74
N SER A 46 -20.85 14.97 -6.91
CA SER A 46 -21.72 14.44 -7.96
C SER A 46 -21.16 14.63 -9.38
N THR A 47 -20.19 15.54 -9.55
CA THR A 47 -19.52 15.74 -10.85
C THR A 47 -18.51 14.64 -11.18
N LEU A 48 -18.06 13.86 -10.19
CA LEU A 48 -17.20 12.69 -10.42
C LEU A 48 -18.00 11.48 -10.91
N ASN A 49 -19.27 11.36 -10.51
CA ASN A 49 -20.12 10.21 -10.83
C ASN A 49 -20.70 10.22 -12.26
N ASN A 50 -20.59 11.33 -13.00
CA ASN A 50 -21.23 11.51 -14.31
C ASN A 50 -20.30 11.36 -15.51
N LYS A 51 -19.07 10.83 -15.33
CA LYS A 51 -18.11 10.65 -16.44
C LYS A 51 -17.77 9.18 -16.64
N ILE A 52 -17.61 8.82 -17.90
CA ILE A 52 -17.08 7.52 -18.36
C ILE A 52 -15.64 7.28 -17.87
N LEU A 53 -14.96 8.30 -17.42
CA LEU A 53 -13.73 8.38 -16.67
C LEU A 53 -14.00 9.30 -15.50
N PRO A 54 -13.51 9.08 -14.37
CA PRO A 54 -12.17 8.65 -14.04
C PRO A 54 -12.13 7.26 -13.39
N VAL A 55 -10.94 6.67 -13.35
CA VAL A 55 -10.70 5.43 -12.64
C VAL A 55 -10.65 5.70 -11.13
N LEU A 56 -11.59 5.16 -10.39
CA LEU A 56 -11.57 5.23 -8.92
C LEU A 56 -10.65 4.13 -8.39
N MET A 57 -9.58 4.53 -7.72
CA MET A 57 -8.67 3.62 -7.02
C MET A 57 -9.27 3.18 -5.67
N PRO A 58 -8.87 2.03 -5.13
CA PRO A 58 -9.45 1.50 -3.90
C PRO A 58 -8.97 2.21 -2.62
N TYR A 59 -8.42 3.41 -2.72
CA TYR A 59 -7.87 4.21 -1.62
C TYR A 59 -8.17 5.72 -1.76
N ASN A 60 -9.38 6.09 -2.19
CA ASN A 60 -9.88 7.46 -2.25
C ASN A 60 -9.09 8.37 -3.22
N ARG A 61 -8.65 7.84 -4.33
CA ARG A 61 -8.00 8.59 -5.42
C ARG A 61 -8.72 8.31 -6.72
N VAL A 62 -8.79 9.31 -7.52
CA VAL A 62 -9.42 9.24 -8.84
C VAL A 62 -8.37 9.56 -9.89
N ILE A 63 -8.22 8.70 -10.88
CA ILE A 63 -7.21 8.81 -11.92
C ILE A 63 -7.80 9.44 -13.18
N ASP A 64 -7.25 10.58 -13.59
CA ASP A 64 -7.57 11.30 -14.83
C ASP A 64 -6.32 12.08 -15.27
N PRO A 65 -5.31 11.40 -15.85
CA PRO A 65 -3.99 11.96 -16.08
C PRO A 65 -3.96 13.04 -17.15
N ALA A 66 -2.94 13.91 -17.10
CA ALA A 66 -2.60 14.83 -18.17
C ALA A 66 -1.87 14.13 -19.30
N GLY A 67 -1.95 14.69 -20.50
CA GLY A 67 -1.19 14.24 -21.65
C GLY A 67 -1.69 12.92 -22.22
N LYS A 68 -0.76 12.09 -22.66
CA LYS A 68 -1.04 10.79 -23.27
C LYS A 68 -0.32 9.67 -22.52
N VAL A 69 -1.04 8.61 -22.25
CA VAL A 69 -0.50 7.41 -21.59
C VAL A 69 -0.19 6.34 -22.63
N ILE A 70 0.98 5.73 -22.50
CA ILE A 70 1.38 4.54 -23.26
C ILE A 70 1.39 3.37 -22.29
N THR A 71 0.65 2.33 -22.64
CA THR A 71 0.51 1.09 -21.88
C THR A 71 1.36 0.00 -22.50
N PHE A 72 2.06 -0.79 -21.69
CA PHE A 72 2.90 -1.88 -22.15
C PHE A 72 3.05 -2.97 -21.06
N GLY A 73 3.90 -3.97 -21.29
CA GLY A 73 4.13 -5.11 -20.40
C GLY A 73 3.31 -6.33 -20.81
N ASN A 74 3.54 -7.42 -20.12
CA ASN A 74 2.77 -8.64 -20.27
C ASN A 74 1.51 -8.56 -19.41
N PRO A 75 0.30 -8.59 -19.96
CA PRO A 75 -0.93 -8.46 -19.19
C PRO A 75 -1.16 -9.60 -18.18
N ALA A 76 -0.44 -10.73 -18.31
CA ALA A 76 -0.47 -11.83 -17.35
C ALA A 76 0.48 -11.65 -16.16
N GLU A 77 1.18 -10.52 -16.09
CA GLU A 77 2.11 -10.17 -15.00
C GLU A 77 1.65 -8.89 -14.29
N GLU A 78 2.07 -8.70 -13.07
CA GLU A 78 1.87 -7.48 -12.31
C GLU A 78 2.98 -6.48 -12.63
N ASN A 79 2.82 -5.75 -13.75
CA ASN A 79 3.84 -4.82 -14.23
C ASN A 79 3.81 -3.50 -13.46
N HIS A 80 5.00 -3.03 -13.05
CA HIS A 80 5.20 -1.76 -12.35
C HIS A 80 6.27 -0.94 -13.06
N SER A 81 5.92 0.22 -13.62
CA SER A 81 6.89 1.13 -14.24
C SER A 81 7.60 1.95 -13.18
N MET A 82 8.93 1.82 -13.07
CA MET A 82 9.72 2.39 -11.97
C MET A 82 10.56 3.60 -12.36
N ASP A 83 11.33 3.51 -13.44
CA ASP A 83 12.24 4.60 -13.84
C ASP A 83 12.18 4.84 -15.35
N VAL A 84 12.58 6.07 -15.78
CA VAL A 84 12.61 6.50 -17.18
C VAL A 84 13.83 7.38 -17.44
N LYS A 85 14.52 7.14 -18.57
CA LYS A 85 15.66 7.97 -19.02
C LYS A 85 15.53 8.27 -20.51
N LEU A 86 15.95 9.47 -20.90
CA LEU A 86 16.08 9.84 -22.32
C LEU A 86 17.19 9.03 -22.98
N ILE A 87 17.00 8.68 -24.25
CA ILE A 87 18.06 8.12 -25.09
C ILE A 87 18.66 9.26 -25.93
N PRO A 88 19.87 9.73 -25.61
CA PRO A 88 20.45 10.93 -26.21
C PRO A 88 20.54 10.87 -27.73
N GLY A 89 20.08 11.94 -28.43
CA GLY A 89 20.10 12.06 -29.89
C GLY A 89 19.02 11.24 -30.62
N THR A 90 17.99 10.80 -29.90
CA THR A 90 16.83 10.10 -30.47
C THR A 90 15.52 10.70 -29.94
N THR A 91 14.39 10.24 -30.49
CA THR A 91 13.03 10.53 -29.98
C THR A 91 12.55 9.44 -29.03
N SER A 92 13.44 8.64 -28.48
CA SER A 92 13.07 7.47 -27.66
C SER A 92 13.48 7.65 -26.21
N ILE A 93 12.73 6.98 -25.35
CA ILE A 93 13.02 6.82 -23.92
C ILE A 93 13.25 5.35 -23.60
N ALA A 94 14.09 5.08 -22.62
CA ALA A 94 14.18 3.79 -21.95
C ALA A 94 13.32 3.83 -20.68
N VAL A 95 12.49 2.80 -20.49
CA VAL A 95 11.62 2.65 -19.32
C VAL A 95 11.94 1.33 -18.65
N GLU A 96 12.20 1.38 -17.35
CA GLU A 96 12.38 0.20 -16.51
C GLU A 96 11.04 -0.16 -15.87
N ASP A 97 10.66 -1.42 -16.00
CA ASP A 97 9.56 -2.00 -15.23
C ASP A 97 10.03 -3.22 -14.43
N ARG A 98 9.17 -3.76 -13.59
CA ARG A 98 9.49 -4.89 -12.70
C ARG A 98 10.07 -6.10 -13.45
N PHE A 99 9.68 -6.32 -14.70
CA PHE A 99 10.05 -7.52 -15.48
C PHE A 99 11.03 -7.24 -16.62
N GLY A 100 11.54 -6.02 -16.78
CA GLY A 100 12.55 -5.72 -17.79
C GLY A 100 12.62 -4.26 -18.24
N ILE A 101 13.12 -4.06 -19.46
CA ILE A 101 13.34 -2.74 -20.08
C ILE A 101 12.54 -2.63 -21.36
N ALA A 102 11.82 -1.52 -21.51
CA ALA A 102 11.14 -1.14 -22.75
C ALA A 102 11.79 0.10 -23.37
N ILE A 103 11.91 0.11 -24.69
CA ILE A 103 12.28 1.30 -25.48
C ILE A 103 11.03 1.82 -26.17
N ILE A 104 10.69 3.06 -25.90
CA ILE A 104 9.46 3.70 -26.39
C ILE A 104 9.83 4.86 -27.30
N ASP A 105 9.37 4.83 -28.55
CA ASP A 105 9.43 5.98 -29.45
C ASP A 105 8.30 6.96 -29.09
N THR A 106 8.67 8.12 -28.60
CA THR A 106 7.73 9.11 -28.05
C THR A 106 6.92 9.83 -29.12
N VAL A 107 7.43 9.89 -30.36
CA VAL A 107 6.72 10.46 -31.52
C VAL A 107 5.71 9.47 -32.08
N LYS A 108 6.14 8.22 -32.30
CA LYS A 108 5.23 7.13 -32.75
C LYS A 108 4.35 6.61 -31.64
N GLN A 109 4.65 6.95 -30.38
CA GLN A 109 3.92 6.57 -29.16
C GLN A 109 3.72 5.06 -29.05
N LYS A 110 4.80 4.31 -29.24
CA LYS A 110 4.78 2.85 -29.16
C LYS A 110 6.09 2.27 -28.65
N VAL A 111 6.01 1.09 -28.05
CA VAL A 111 7.19 0.28 -27.72
C VAL A 111 7.85 -0.18 -29.03
N THR A 112 9.14 0.10 -29.17
CA THR A 112 9.93 -0.29 -30.33
C THR A 112 10.87 -1.45 -30.04
N ALA A 113 11.26 -1.63 -28.76
CA ALA A 113 12.02 -2.79 -28.32
C ALA A 113 11.65 -3.12 -26.87
N ARG A 114 11.72 -4.38 -26.50
CA ARG A 114 11.58 -4.88 -25.14
C ARG A 114 12.55 -6.01 -24.88
N TRP A 115 13.15 -5.98 -23.70
CA TRP A 115 13.87 -7.12 -23.13
C TRP A 115 13.25 -7.45 -21.79
N ALA A 116 12.93 -8.72 -21.56
CA ALA A 116 12.33 -9.19 -20.31
C ALA A 116 13.16 -10.35 -19.74
N TYR A 117 13.26 -10.44 -18.41
CA TYR A 117 14.06 -11.47 -17.72
C TYR A 117 13.64 -12.89 -18.12
N ASN A 118 12.33 -13.15 -18.22
CA ASN A 118 11.80 -14.46 -18.59
C ASN A 118 12.01 -14.82 -20.08
N SER A 119 12.59 -13.92 -20.89
CA SER A 119 12.98 -14.22 -22.28
C SER A 119 14.34 -14.95 -22.37
N ASP A 120 15.10 -15.02 -21.28
CA ASP A 120 16.38 -15.71 -21.18
C ASP A 120 16.39 -16.61 -19.94
N ALA A 121 16.54 -17.91 -20.15
CA ALA A 121 16.52 -18.91 -19.07
C ALA A 121 17.56 -18.65 -17.97
N LYS A 122 18.68 -17.99 -18.30
CA LYS A 122 19.73 -17.60 -17.32
C LYS A 122 19.21 -16.59 -16.31
N TYR A 123 18.30 -15.72 -16.72
CA TYR A 123 17.81 -14.60 -15.91
C TYR A 123 16.35 -14.75 -15.50
N SER A 124 15.73 -15.88 -15.82
CA SER A 124 14.33 -16.14 -15.48
C SER A 124 14.10 -16.06 -13.97
N GLY A 125 13.05 -15.34 -13.58
CA GLY A 125 12.67 -15.09 -12.20
C GLY A 125 13.37 -13.88 -11.56
N LEU A 126 14.32 -13.22 -12.22
CA LEU A 126 14.83 -11.92 -11.80
C LEU A 126 13.74 -10.86 -11.93
N MET A 127 13.82 -9.85 -11.07
CA MET A 127 13.02 -8.63 -11.16
C MET A 127 13.93 -7.41 -11.02
N SER A 128 13.57 -6.33 -11.70
CA SER A 128 14.23 -5.03 -11.49
C SER A 128 14.07 -4.60 -10.04
N THR A 129 15.07 -3.97 -9.48
CA THR A 129 15.03 -3.46 -8.10
C THR A 129 14.19 -2.19 -8.01
N TYR A 130 14.46 -1.28 -7.09
CA TYR A 130 13.61 -0.10 -6.88
C TYR A 130 13.85 1.04 -7.88
N SER A 131 15.07 1.10 -8.43
CA SER A 131 15.52 2.05 -9.47
C SER A 131 16.87 1.58 -10.00
N GLY A 132 17.50 2.33 -10.91
CA GLY A 132 18.88 2.03 -11.33
C GLY A 132 19.10 2.19 -12.82
N LEU A 133 18.11 2.67 -13.54
CA LEU A 133 18.20 2.91 -14.97
C LEU A 133 19.16 4.06 -15.30
N LYS A 134 20.18 3.79 -16.12
CA LYS A 134 21.07 4.81 -16.71
C LYS A 134 21.29 4.53 -18.19
N VAL A 135 21.51 5.61 -18.95
CA VAL A 135 21.81 5.54 -20.38
C VAL A 135 23.15 6.22 -20.63
N LEU A 136 24.06 5.53 -21.30
CA LEU A 136 25.37 6.03 -21.71
C LEU A 136 25.47 5.97 -23.24
N LYS A 137 25.83 7.09 -23.88
CA LYS A 137 26.21 7.12 -25.28
C LYS A 137 27.73 7.22 -25.40
N ALA A 138 28.35 6.17 -25.90
CA ALA A 138 29.81 6.11 -26.14
C ALA A 138 30.10 5.48 -27.50
N ASP A 139 31.05 6.03 -28.26
CA ASP A 139 31.48 5.51 -29.56
C ASP A 139 30.34 5.18 -30.55
N GLN A 140 29.38 6.08 -30.65
CA GLN A 140 28.15 5.94 -31.45
C GLN A 140 27.21 4.81 -31.02
N LYS A 141 27.53 4.11 -29.93
CA LYS A 141 26.67 3.08 -29.31
C LYS A 141 25.91 3.66 -28.13
N THR A 142 24.71 3.15 -27.91
CA THR A 142 23.94 3.46 -26.71
C THR A 142 23.96 2.23 -25.81
N TYR A 143 24.41 2.43 -24.58
CA TYR A 143 24.36 1.42 -23.52
C TYR A 143 23.29 1.80 -22.49
N ILE A 144 22.56 0.79 -22.02
CA ILE A 144 21.55 0.93 -20.98
C ILE A 144 21.97 0.06 -19.82
N PHE A 145 21.98 0.65 -18.62
CA PHE A 145 22.30 -0.04 -17.37
C PHE A 145 21.05 -0.06 -16.49
N TRP A 146 20.81 -1.16 -15.77
CA TRP A 146 19.76 -1.27 -14.78
C TRP A 146 20.08 -2.36 -13.76
N SER A 147 19.41 -2.28 -12.59
CA SER A 147 19.65 -3.16 -11.46
C SER A 147 18.56 -4.21 -11.31
N ALA A 148 18.92 -5.45 -10.95
CA ALA A 148 17.98 -6.55 -10.73
C ALA A 148 18.46 -7.50 -9.62
N ALA A 149 17.49 -8.19 -9.00
CA ALA A 149 17.77 -9.20 -7.99
C ALA A 149 16.73 -10.32 -7.98
N ILE A 150 17.10 -11.45 -7.38
CA ILE A 150 16.20 -12.55 -7.04
C ILE A 150 16.72 -13.30 -5.82
N ALA A 151 15.80 -13.70 -4.93
CA ALA A 151 16.02 -14.75 -3.96
C ALA A 151 15.16 -15.95 -4.32
N LYS A 152 15.75 -17.03 -4.80
CA LYS A 152 15.06 -18.28 -5.11
C LYS A 152 15.66 -19.42 -4.30
N GLY A 153 14.90 -19.92 -3.33
CA GLY A 153 15.37 -20.98 -2.41
C GLY A 153 16.60 -20.50 -1.63
N ARG A 154 17.73 -21.24 -1.74
CA ARG A 154 19.01 -20.88 -1.11
C ARG A 154 19.93 -20.06 -2.03
N GLN A 155 19.50 -19.77 -3.25
CA GLN A 155 20.30 -19.01 -4.22
C GLN A 155 19.85 -17.55 -4.20
N SER A 156 20.80 -16.65 -4.10
CA SER A 156 20.58 -15.20 -4.20
C SER A 156 21.45 -14.66 -5.33
N HIS A 157 20.81 -13.93 -6.25
CA HIS A 157 21.49 -13.29 -7.36
C HIS A 157 21.14 -11.83 -7.39
N SER A 158 22.15 -11.00 -7.56
CA SER A 158 22.01 -9.55 -7.63
C SER A 158 22.91 -9.02 -8.73
N TYR A 159 22.34 -8.31 -9.71
CA TYR A 159 23.04 -7.89 -10.90
C TYR A 159 22.83 -6.41 -11.20
N VAL A 160 23.85 -5.78 -11.81
CA VAL A 160 23.66 -4.65 -12.71
C VAL A 160 23.89 -5.15 -14.13
N PHE A 161 22.89 -4.94 -14.99
CA PHE A 161 22.95 -5.27 -16.41
C PHE A 161 23.53 -4.12 -17.21
N GLN A 162 24.25 -4.44 -18.29
CA GLN A 162 24.64 -3.52 -19.32
C GLN A 162 24.17 -4.10 -20.66
N ALA A 163 23.25 -3.42 -21.34
CA ALA A 163 22.78 -3.78 -22.68
C ALA A 163 23.21 -2.75 -23.71
N ALA A 164 23.47 -3.21 -24.91
CA ALA A 164 23.65 -2.33 -26.08
C ALA A 164 22.31 -2.22 -26.84
N LEU A 165 21.94 -0.99 -27.19
CA LEU A 165 20.81 -0.71 -28.07
C LEU A 165 21.35 -0.47 -29.50
N ASN A 166 21.13 -1.44 -30.40
CA ASN A 166 21.53 -1.37 -31.80
C ASN A 166 20.31 -1.64 -32.69
N ASP A 167 20.05 -0.77 -33.64
CA ASP A 167 18.97 -0.92 -34.63
C ASP A 167 17.61 -1.30 -34.03
N GLY A 168 17.30 -0.69 -32.87
CA GLY A 168 16.05 -0.96 -32.16
C GLY A 168 16.01 -2.29 -31.40
N LYS A 169 17.14 -3.00 -31.25
CA LYS A 169 17.25 -4.24 -30.47
C LYS A 169 18.13 -4.05 -29.25
N LEU A 170 17.63 -4.51 -28.10
CA LEU A 170 18.40 -4.62 -26.86
C LEU A 170 19.12 -5.96 -26.80
N SER A 171 20.43 -5.94 -26.48
CA SER A 171 21.25 -7.14 -26.30
C SER A 171 22.15 -6.96 -25.09
N ILE A 172 22.10 -7.90 -24.15
CA ILE A 172 22.97 -7.91 -22.97
C ILE A 172 24.41 -8.08 -23.43
N VAL A 173 25.28 -7.15 -23.06
CA VAL A 173 26.71 -7.17 -23.38
C VAL A 173 27.57 -7.45 -22.16
N ASN A 174 27.09 -7.13 -20.97
CA ASN A 174 27.77 -7.44 -19.71
C ASN A 174 26.79 -7.53 -18.55
N THR A 175 27.20 -8.23 -17.49
CA THR A 175 26.50 -8.28 -16.19
C THR A 175 27.52 -8.21 -15.06
N PHE A 176 27.28 -7.33 -14.09
CA PHE A 176 28.07 -7.20 -12.87
C PHE A 176 27.30 -7.88 -11.75
N GLU A 177 27.85 -8.97 -11.22
CA GLU A 177 27.22 -9.74 -10.13
C GLU A 177 27.75 -9.28 -8.77
N PHE A 178 26.84 -9.14 -7.80
CA PHE A 178 27.14 -8.74 -6.43
C PHE A 178 26.72 -9.85 -5.46
N LYS A 179 27.62 -10.21 -4.56
CA LYS A 179 27.34 -11.21 -3.54
C LYS A 179 26.71 -10.58 -2.31
N ALA A 180 25.73 -11.28 -1.74
CA ALA A 180 25.17 -10.94 -0.44
C ALA A 180 26.24 -11.05 0.66
N GLU A 181 26.24 -10.08 1.59
CA GLU A 181 27.09 -10.08 2.78
C GLU A 181 26.19 -10.14 4.03
N SER A 182 26.51 -11.09 4.96
CA SER A 182 25.75 -11.22 6.20
C SER A 182 25.66 -9.89 6.96
N PRO A 183 24.46 -9.51 7.49
CA PRO A 183 23.24 -10.31 7.59
C PRO A 183 22.33 -10.28 6.35
N ALA A 184 22.65 -9.54 5.31
CA ALA A 184 21.80 -9.41 4.14
C ALA A 184 21.74 -10.72 3.34
N PRO A 185 20.55 -11.23 2.98
CA PRO A 185 20.38 -12.39 2.09
C PRO A 185 20.58 -12.01 0.60
N LEU A 186 20.49 -10.73 0.25
CA LEU A 186 20.67 -10.16 -1.08
C LEU A 186 21.60 -8.95 -1.01
N ALA A 187 22.49 -8.78 -1.98
CA ALA A 187 23.24 -7.53 -2.13
C ALA A 187 22.34 -6.37 -2.52
N LEU A 188 21.36 -6.62 -3.35
CA LEU A 188 20.29 -5.73 -3.77
C LEU A 188 20.85 -4.42 -4.37
N PRO A 189 21.49 -4.46 -5.54
CA PRO A 189 21.91 -3.25 -6.24
C PRO A 189 20.69 -2.40 -6.56
N ASN A 190 20.84 -1.07 -6.45
CA ASN A 190 19.78 -0.13 -6.72
C ASN A 190 20.27 0.95 -7.70
N GLU A 191 20.19 2.23 -7.35
CA GLU A 191 20.61 3.28 -8.26
C GLU A 191 22.09 3.17 -8.63
N VAL A 192 22.42 3.50 -9.88
CA VAL A 192 23.76 3.50 -10.41
C VAL A 192 24.16 4.88 -10.93
N ALA A 193 25.44 5.20 -10.90
CA ALA A 193 26.00 6.40 -11.52
C ALA A 193 27.20 6.04 -12.41
N LEU A 194 27.38 6.80 -13.47
CA LEU A 194 28.52 6.68 -14.38
C LEU A 194 29.36 7.95 -14.30
N ASN A 195 30.66 7.79 -14.24
CA ASN A 195 31.58 8.91 -14.19
C ASN A 195 32.88 8.61 -15.00
N ASN A 196 33.32 9.57 -15.78
CA ASN A 196 34.59 9.50 -16.46
C ASN A 196 35.68 10.21 -15.63
N GLU A 197 36.73 9.49 -15.27
CA GLU A 197 37.85 10.00 -14.48
C GLU A 197 39.12 9.85 -15.28
N ASN A 198 39.64 10.95 -15.79
CA ASN A 198 40.89 10.98 -16.58
C ASN A 198 40.90 10.00 -17.78
N GLY A 199 39.73 9.88 -18.47
CA GLY A 199 39.61 9.02 -19.64
C GLY A 199 39.24 7.58 -19.32
N THR A 200 39.00 7.21 -18.04
CA THR A 200 38.52 5.90 -17.61
C THR A 200 37.09 6.02 -17.14
N ASP A 201 36.20 5.18 -17.67
CA ASP A 201 34.81 5.13 -17.27
C ASP A 201 34.64 4.22 -16.08
N TYR A 202 33.93 4.72 -15.05
CA TYR A 202 33.59 3.98 -13.84
C TYR A 202 32.08 3.89 -13.65
N LEU A 203 31.64 2.72 -13.15
CA LEU A 203 30.30 2.47 -12.66
C LEU A 203 30.32 2.49 -11.14
N TYR A 204 29.44 3.30 -10.57
CA TYR A 204 29.19 3.34 -9.14
C TYR A 204 27.83 2.69 -8.86
N VAL A 205 27.78 1.76 -7.92
CA VAL A 205 26.58 0.98 -7.63
C VAL A 205 26.28 1.07 -6.14
N VAL A 206 25.06 1.46 -5.83
CA VAL A 206 24.51 1.42 -4.47
C VAL A 206 23.97 0.03 -4.21
N LEU A 207 24.42 -0.65 -3.15
CA LEU A 207 23.95 -1.96 -2.72
C LEU A 207 23.04 -1.78 -1.51
N ASN A 208 21.72 -1.72 -1.75
CA ASN A 208 20.73 -1.45 -0.70
C ASN A 208 20.71 -2.54 0.38
N GLY A 209 20.89 -3.81 0.01
CA GLY A 209 20.95 -4.93 0.95
C GLY A 209 22.22 -4.93 1.79
N ASN A 210 23.39 -4.84 1.16
CA ASN A 210 24.68 -4.86 1.85
C ASN A 210 25.03 -3.56 2.60
N ASN A 211 24.22 -2.48 2.43
CA ASN A 211 24.53 -1.14 2.93
C ASN A 211 25.91 -0.64 2.43
N GLN A 212 26.15 -0.73 1.12
CA GLN A 212 27.45 -0.44 0.52
C GLN A 212 27.33 0.43 -0.74
N LEU A 213 28.44 1.14 -1.02
CA LEU A 213 28.72 1.79 -2.29
C LEU A 213 29.93 1.11 -2.93
N VAL A 214 29.80 0.69 -4.19
CA VAL A 214 30.86 -0.01 -4.94
C VAL A 214 31.24 0.80 -6.15
N LYS A 215 32.59 0.95 -6.41
CA LYS A 215 33.14 1.52 -7.63
C LYS A 215 33.75 0.41 -8.50
N ILE A 216 33.39 0.38 -9.76
CA ILE A 216 33.80 -0.63 -10.74
C ILE A 216 34.42 0.06 -11.94
N ASN A 217 35.57 -0.43 -12.42
CA ASN A 217 36.13 -0.02 -13.69
C ASN A 217 35.36 -0.71 -14.84
N LEU A 218 34.72 0.07 -15.73
CA LEU A 218 33.95 -0.48 -16.82
C LEU A 218 34.75 -1.22 -17.89
N SER A 219 36.06 -0.92 -18.03
CA SER A 219 36.88 -1.54 -19.08
C SER A 219 37.23 -3.00 -18.79
N ASP A 220 37.40 -3.37 -17.51
CA ASP A 220 37.76 -4.73 -17.10
C ASP A 220 36.78 -5.39 -16.11
N GLY A 221 35.72 -4.65 -15.72
CA GLY A 221 34.67 -5.11 -14.80
C GLY A 221 35.13 -5.30 -13.33
N LYS A 222 36.35 -4.86 -12.97
CA LYS A 222 36.89 -5.06 -11.62
C LYS A 222 36.40 -4.02 -10.63
N THR A 223 36.12 -4.46 -9.42
CA THR A 223 35.87 -3.57 -8.27
C THR A 223 37.18 -2.82 -7.92
N VAL A 224 37.08 -1.50 -7.89
CA VAL A 224 38.18 -0.62 -7.46
C VAL A 224 38.19 -0.48 -5.95
N TRP A 225 37.02 -0.25 -5.36
CA TRP A 225 36.78 -0.22 -3.91
C TRP A 225 35.33 -0.45 -3.55
N THR A 226 35.10 -0.84 -2.29
CA THR A 226 33.78 -0.96 -1.65
C THR A 226 33.78 -0.16 -0.35
N LYS A 227 32.74 0.61 -0.07
CA LYS A 227 32.59 1.45 1.13
C LYS A 227 31.24 1.25 1.80
N GLN A 228 31.23 1.31 3.14
CA GLN A 228 29.98 1.27 3.90
C GLN A 228 29.21 2.58 3.78
N THR A 229 27.87 2.46 3.74
CA THR A 229 26.92 3.57 3.71
C THR A 229 26.10 3.62 5.01
N GLY A 230 25.08 4.46 5.06
CA GLY A 230 24.00 4.33 6.03
C GLY A 230 23.11 3.10 5.77
N VAL A 231 22.00 3.00 6.48
CA VAL A 231 21.07 1.87 6.39
C VAL A 231 20.18 2.01 5.15
N ALA A 232 20.13 0.97 4.34
CA ALA A 232 19.32 0.87 3.13
C ALA A 232 19.58 2.03 2.14
N PRO A 233 20.79 2.13 1.57
CA PRO A 233 21.12 3.19 0.60
C PRO A 233 20.27 3.02 -0.67
N TYR A 234 19.82 4.16 -1.25
CA TYR A 234 18.89 4.14 -2.37
C TYR A 234 19.42 4.85 -3.61
N GLY A 235 19.56 6.17 -3.57
CA GLY A 235 19.92 7.01 -4.70
C GLY A 235 21.38 7.45 -4.68
N ILE A 236 21.93 7.77 -5.85
CA ILE A 236 23.29 8.26 -6.01
C ILE A 236 23.36 9.38 -7.04
N THR A 237 24.12 10.45 -6.72
CA THR A 237 24.56 11.43 -7.72
C THR A 237 26.01 11.79 -7.50
N ILE A 238 26.70 12.16 -8.57
CA ILE A 238 28.11 12.60 -8.54
C ILE A 238 28.17 14.04 -8.98
N VAL A 239 28.78 14.86 -8.16
CA VAL A 239 28.99 16.29 -8.42
C VAL A 239 30.48 16.61 -8.27
N LYS A 240 31.13 16.94 -9.36
CA LYS A 240 32.61 17.19 -9.40
C LYS A 240 33.41 16.00 -8.83
N ASP A 241 34.03 16.20 -7.67
CA ASP A 241 34.83 15.20 -6.95
C ASP A 241 34.11 14.49 -5.82
N LYS A 242 32.76 14.67 -5.68
CA LYS A 242 31.97 14.16 -4.57
C LYS A 242 30.83 13.26 -5.05
N ILE A 243 30.63 12.19 -4.30
CA ILE A 243 29.54 11.23 -4.47
C ILE A 243 28.57 11.42 -3.31
N PHE A 244 27.29 11.58 -3.61
CA PHE A 244 26.20 11.72 -2.64
C PHE A 244 25.29 10.49 -2.73
N VAL A 245 25.06 9.83 -1.59
CA VAL A 245 24.24 8.60 -1.49
C VAL A 245 23.16 8.79 -0.44
N THR A 246 21.89 8.62 -0.80
CA THR A 246 20.76 8.64 0.15
C THR A 246 20.66 7.33 0.92
N ASN A 247 20.22 7.37 2.19
CA ASN A 247 20.05 6.20 3.04
C ASN A 247 18.67 6.26 3.72
N TRP A 248 17.78 5.34 3.38
CA TRP A 248 16.40 5.29 3.89
C TRP A 248 16.30 5.23 5.41
N GLY A 249 17.07 4.33 6.02
CA GLY A 249 17.10 4.11 7.46
C GLY A 249 18.10 5.00 8.22
N GLY A 250 18.76 5.96 7.53
CA GLY A 250 19.71 6.87 8.13
C GLY A 250 21.04 6.23 8.52
N THR A 251 21.61 6.71 9.62
CA THR A 251 22.94 6.28 10.10
C THR A 251 22.91 4.86 10.64
N GLN A 252 23.93 4.06 10.35
CA GLN A 252 24.12 2.73 10.95
C GLN A 252 24.12 2.80 12.49
N PRO A 253 23.32 1.97 13.20
CA PRO A 253 23.33 1.90 14.65
C PRO A 253 24.71 1.52 15.21
N LYS A 254 25.08 2.13 16.35
CA LYS A 254 26.30 1.83 17.08
C LYS A 254 25.94 1.42 18.50
N ASP A 255 26.51 0.34 18.99
CA ASP A 255 26.22 -0.20 20.34
C ASP A 255 26.53 0.79 21.48
N THR A 256 27.38 1.78 21.21
CA THR A 256 27.74 2.83 22.18
C THR A 256 26.64 3.86 22.41
N LEU A 257 25.66 3.96 21.50
CA LEU A 257 24.54 4.89 21.59
C LEU A 257 23.33 4.16 22.15
N LYS A 258 22.93 4.50 23.38
CA LYS A 258 21.72 3.99 24.04
C LYS A 258 20.46 4.60 23.43
N ARG A 259 20.24 4.39 22.12
CA ARG A 259 19.03 4.81 21.41
C ARG A 259 18.24 3.59 21.01
N GLU A 260 16.90 3.71 20.98
CA GLU A 260 16.06 2.62 20.51
C GLU A 260 16.31 2.29 19.04
N THR A 261 16.30 1.00 18.77
CA THR A 261 16.41 0.46 17.42
C THR A 261 15.26 -0.50 17.17
N ALA A 262 14.82 -0.60 15.93
CA ALA A 262 13.96 -1.68 15.47
C ALA A 262 14.66 -2.51 14.41
N GLY A 263 14.22 -3.75 14.28
CA GLY A 263 14.68 -4.64 13.23
C GLY A 263 14.30 -4.09 11.86
N VAL A 264 15.17 -4.37 10.93
CA VAL A 264 14.89 -4.46 9.51
C VAL A 264 15.53 -5.77 9.07
N PRO A 265 15.05 -6.50 8.07
CA PRO A 265 15.53 -7.85 7.78
C PRO A 265 17.04 -7.95 7.55
N TYR A 266 17.68 -6.85 7.15
CA TYR A 266 19.11 -6.78 6.85
C TYR A 266 19.91 -6.01 7.92
N GLY A 267 19.44 -6.00 9.16
CA GLY A 267 20.07 -5.34 10.28
C GLY A 267 19.10 -4.61 11.19
N SER A 268 19.48 -3.44 11.64
CA SER A 268 18.63 -2.58 12.47
C SER A 268 18.82 -1.12 12.10
N THR A 269 17.85 -0.29 12.49
CA THR A 269 17.89 1.15 12.36
C THR A 269 17.47 1.84 13.66
N TYR A 270 17.91 3.09 13.87
CA TYR A 270 17.36 3.90 14.95
C TYR A 270 15.92 4.30 14.66
N ILE A 271 15.06 4.20 15.65
CA ILE A 271 13.64 4.57 15.57
C ILE A 271 13.29 5.74 16.48
N ASP A 272 12.20 6.41 16.14
CA ASP A 272 11.44 7.21 17.08
C ASP A 272 10.62 6.26 17.97
N PRO A 273 10.88 6.18 19.28
CA PRO A 273 10.19 5.24 20.15
C PRO A 273 8.69 5.54 20.29
N LYS A 274 8.25 6.73 19.91
CA LYS A 274 6.85 7.13 19.97
C LYS A 274 6.04 6.52 18.81
N THR A 275 6.61 6.50 17.64
CA THR A 275 5.90 6.06 16.42
C THR A 275 6.37 4.70 15.89
N GLY A 276 7.64 4.36 16.10
CA GLY A 276 8.29 3.19 15.46
C GLY A 276 8.94 3.52 14.12
N ALA A 277 8.71 4.71 13.57
CA ALA A 277 9.33 5.15 12.33
C ALA A 277 10.85 5.29 12.47
N THR A 278 11.59 5.23 11.35
CA THR A 278 13.01 5.53 11.33
C THR A 278 13.27 6.93 11.89
N ALA A 279 14.32 7.06 12.71
CA ALA A 279 14.58 8.31 13.43
C ALA A 279 15.07 9.45 12.53
N SER A 280 15.66 9.12 11.37
CA SER A 280 16.15 10.10 10.37
C SER A 280 16.46 9.41 9.05
N GLY A 281 16.43 10.17 7.95
CA GLY A 281 17.15 9.84 6.73
C GLY A 281 18.49 10.56 6.68
N THR A 282 19.42 10.07 5.87
CA THR A 282 20.74 10.72 5.69
C THR A 282 21.20 10.71 4.24
N VAL A 283 22.19 11.60 3.95
CA VAL A 283 23.00 11.54 2.73
C VAL A 283 24.46 11.36 3.15
N SER A 284 25.05 10.23 2.75
CA SER A 284 26.49 9.99 2.90
C SER A 284 27.26 10.64 1.74
N VAL A 285 28.32 11.38 2.04
CA VAL A 285 29.17 12.06 1.04
C VAL A 285 30.56 11.45 1.04
N TYR A 286 31.01 11.05 -0.16
CA TYR A 286 32.35 10.46 -0.39
C TYR A 286 33.14 11.29 -1.40
N GLY A 287 34.46 11.23 -1.32
CA GLY A 287 35.36 11.57 -2.46
C GLY A 287 35.35 10.45 -3.51
N LEU A 288 35.83 10.70 -4.72
CA LEU A 288 35.94 9.68 -5.78
C LEU A 288 36.91 8.54 -5.41
N ASP A 289 37.79 8.77 -4.43
CA ASP A 289 38.68 7.76 -3.80
C ASP A 289 37.96 6.88 -2.76
N GLY A 290 36.71 7.19 -2.46
CA GLY A 290 35.88 6.47 -1.51
C GLY A 290 36.07 6.85 -0.04
N TRP A 291 36.80 7.91 0.30
CA TRP A 291 36.86 8.41 1.67
C TRP A 291 35.58 9.17 2.03
N VAL A 292 35.03 8.82 3.19
CA VAL A 292 33.83 9.49 3.74
C VAL A 292 34.20 10.93 4.10
N THR A 293 33.53 11.89 3.48
CA THR A 293 33.71 13.31 3.77
C THR A 293 32.75 13.80 4.83
N LYS A 294 31.48 13.38 4.74
CA LYS A 294 30.41 13.80 5.67
C LYS A 294 29.20 12.88 5.60
N GLU A 295 28.43 12.86 6.69
CA GLU A 295 27.06 12.37 6.69
C GLU A 295 26.13 13.54 7.02
N ILE A 296 25.11 13.76 6.20
CA ILE A 296 24.18 14.88 6.29
C ILE A 296 22.82 14.33 6.69
N GLN A 297 22.27 14.78 7.81
CA GLN A 297 20.93 14.44 8.24
C GLN A 297 19.90 15.23 7.42
N ILE A 298 18.85 14.55 6.95
CA ILE A 298 17.76 15.10 6.14
C ILE A 298 16.42 14.54 6.57
N GLY A 299 15.35 14.72 5.77
CA GLY A 299 14.03 14.15 6.05
C GLY A 299 13.99 12.61 6.01
N LEU A 300 12.85 12.05 6.37
CA LEU A 300 12.64 10.60 6.46
C LEU A 300 12.51 9.98 5.06
N HIS A 301 13.05 8.78 4.92
CA HIS A 301 12.99 7.96 3.72
C HIS A 301 13.44 8.73 2.47
N PRO A 302 14.72 9.18 2.43
CA PRO A 302 15.25 9.91 1.28
C PRO A 302 15.46 9.01 0.07
N ASN A 303 14.81 9.34 -1.02
CA ASN A 303 14.75 8.57 -2.26
C ASN A 303 15.66 9.14 -3.35
N ALA A 304 15.06 9.61 -4.46
CA ALA A 304 15.75 10.17 -5.58
C ALA A 304 16.62 11.36 -5.18
N ILE A 305 17.79 11.43 -5.80
CA ILE A 305 18.78 12.49 -5.61
C ILE A 305 19.28 12.96 -6.97
N ILE A 306 19.24 14.26 -7.21
CA ILE A 306 19.79 14.89 -8.43
C ILE A 306 20.58 16.13 -8.09
N ASN A 307 21.48 16.54 -8.97
CA ASN A 307 22.21 17.78 -8.85
C ASN A 307 21.59 18.90 -9.68
N SER A 308 21.84 20.14 -9.29
CA SER A 308 21.55 21.31 -10.11
C SER A 308 22.43 21.37 -11.36
N THR A 309 21.95 22.05 -12.40
CA THR A 309 22.67 22.19 -13.68
C THR A 309 24.03 22.93 -13.53
N ASP A 310 24.15 23.79 -12.52
CA ASP A 310 25.38 24.52 -12.18
C ASP A 310 26.23 23.79 -11.12
N GLU A 311 25.83 22.59 -10.69
CA GLU A 311 26.49 21.73 -9.70
C GLU A 311 26.75 22.40 -8.33
N GLN A 312 25.97 23.44 -8.00
CA GLN A 312 26.05 24.12 -6.71
C GLN A 312 25.18 23.45 -5.63
N PHE A 313 24.17 22.69 -6.04
CA PHE A 313 23.16 22.10 -5.15
C PHE A 313 22.88 20.67 -5.52
N VAL A 314 22.43 19.92 -4.50
CA VAL A 314 21.84 18.58 -4.63
C VAL A 314 20.45 18.62 -4.04
N TYR A 315 19.48 18.08 -4.77
CA TYR A 315 18.07 17.97 -4.35
C TYR A 315 17.77 16.52 -3.97
N VAL A 316 17.09 16.32 -2.83
CA VAL A 316 16.73 14.98 -2.32
C VAL A 316 15.26 14.94 -1.98
N ALA A 317 14.52 14.02 -2.58
CA ALA A 317 13.14 13.74 -2.23
C ALA A 317 13.07 12.90 -0.94
N ASN A 318 12.31 13.38 0.07
CA ASN A 318 12.14 12.69 1.35
C ASN A 318 10.71 12.15 1.45
N GLY A 319 10.50 10.88 1.08
CA GLY A 319 9.20 10.25 0.86
C GLY A 319 8.26 10.31 2.08
N ASN A 320 8.79 10.12 3.28
CA ASN A 320 7.99 10.12 4.51
C ASN A 320 8.02 11.49 5.24
N SER A 321 8.41 12.56 4.58
CA SER A 321 8.44 13.93 5.13
C SER A 321 7.80 14.98 4.23
N ASP A 322 7.23 14.59 3.08
CA ASP A 322 6.55 15.44 2.09
C ASP A 322 7.35 16.68 1.69
N MET A 323 8.68 16.52 1.55
CA MET A 323 9.58 17.62 1.25
C MET A 323 10.76 17.21 0.37
N VAL A 324 11.37 18.20 -0.26
CA VAL A 324 12.67 18.07 -0.93
C VAL A 324 13.71 18.84 -0.14
N SER A 325 14.79 18.16 0.28
CA SER A 325 15.95 18.80 0.90
C SER A 325 16.88 19.37 -0.18
N VAL A 326 17.37 20.59 0.02
CA VAL A 326 18.38 21.23 -0.84
C VAL A 326 19.69 21.29 -0.09
N ILE A 327 20.72 20.63 -0.62
CA ILE A 327 22.06 20.55 -0.03
C ILE A 327 23.03 21.38 -0.86
N SER A 328 23.78 22.27 -0.23
CA SER A 328 24.90 22.99 -0.88
C SER A 328 26.10 22.05 -1.06
N THR A 329 26.60 21.90 -2.28
CA THR A 329 27.75 21.04 -2.60
C THR A 329 29.07 21.61 -2.04
N GLY A 330 29.12 22.92 -1.81
CA GLY A 330 30.29 23.61 -1.24
C GLY A 330 30.36 23.51 0.27
N SER A 331 29.26 23.77 1.01
CA SER A 331 29.22 23.73 2.47
C SER A 331 28.84 22.36 3.05
N LEU A 332 28.32 21.47 2.23
CA LEU A 332 27.75 20.16 2.63
C LEU A 332 26.74 20.31 3.76
N GLN A 333 25.84 21.28 3.63
CA GLN A 333 24.76 21.54 4.58
C GLN A 333 23.41 21.65 3.85
N VAL A 334 22.33 21.28 4.53
CA VAL A 334 20.98 21.60 4.08
C VAL A 334 20.76 23.10 4.18
N ILE A 335 20.37 23.72 3.08
CA ILE A 335 20.18 25.18 2.97
C ILE A 335 18.72 25.57 2.72
N ASP A 336 17.87 24.64 2.26
CA ASP A 336 16.43 24.80 2.08
C ASP A 336 15.71 23.46 2.24
N ALA A 337 14.44 23.53 2.62
CA ALA A 337 13.53 22.38 2.71
C ALA A 337 12.21 22.77 2.06
N ILE A 338 11.97 22.26 0.87
CA ILE A 338 10.84 22.61 0.02
C ILE A 338 9.68 21.69 0.35
N SER A 339 8.62 22.20 0.98
CA SER A 339 7.38 21.42 1.14
C SER A 339 6.70 21.27 -0.22
N VAL A 340 6.37 20.03 -0.60
CA VAL A 340 5.68 19.70 -1.87
C VAL A 340 4.25 19.24 -1.64
N LYS A 341 3.68 19.54 -0.48
CA LYS A 341 2.32 19.18 -0.11
C LYS A 341 1.28 19.80 -1.03
N LEU A 342 0.33 18.96 -1.47
CA LEU A 342 -0.82 19.43 -2.26
C LEU A 342 -1.69 20.41 -1.47
N MET A 343 -1.84 20.17 -0.15
CA MET A 343 -2.62 21.01 0.77
C MET A 343 -1.72 21.52 1.91
N PRO A 344 -0.85 22.53 1.64
CA PRO A 344 0.05 23.06 2.67
C PRO A 344 -0.71 23.84 3.75
N GLY A 345 -0.18 23.85 4.99
CA GLY A 345 -0.73 24.63 6.10
C GLY A 345 -0.38 24.08 7.46
N LYS A 346 -0.77 24.77 8.53
CA LYS A 346 -0.47 24.37 9.91
C LYS A 346 -1.15 23.07 10.34
N LYS A 347 -2.21 22.68 9.66
CA LYS A 347 -2.98 21.46 9.91
C LYS A 347 -2.90 20.50 8.72
N SER A 348 -1.85 20.60 7.90
CA SER A 348 -1.68 19.67 6.77
C SER A 348 -1.37 18.28 7.29
N PHE A 349 -1.97 17.28 6.67
CA PHE A 349 -1.64 15.87 6.90
C PHE A 349 -0.36 15.50 6.15
N ILE A 350 0.19 14.32 6.44
CA ILE A 350 1.29 13.72 5.68
C ILE A 350 0.74 12.76 4.64
N GLY A 351 1.59 12.38 3.67
CA GLY A 351 1.29 11.32 2.73
C GLY A 351 1.37 11.72 1.25
N ASP A 352 1.94 12.89 0.92
CA ASP A 352 2.16 13.28 -0.49
C ASP A 352 3.23 12.39 -1.15
N THR A 353 4.17 11.81 -0.37
CA THR A 353 5.21 10.84 -0.77
C THR A 353 6.06 11.25 -1.99
N PRO A 354 6.87 12.33 -1.90
CA PRO A 354 7.80 12.70 -2.97
C PRO A 354 8.87 11.62 -3.18
N ASN A 355 9.05 11.14 -4.42
CA ASN A 355 9.91 9.99 -4.68
C ASN A 355 10.76 10.03 -5.95
N ALA A 356 10.48 10.91 -6.92
CA ALA A 356 11.29 11.11 -8.11
C ALA A 356 11.44 12.59 -8.45
N LEU A 357 12.55 12.95 -9.12
CA LEU A 357 12.94 14.32 -9.37
C LEU A 357 13.40 14.52 -10.82
N ALA A 358 13.05 15.65 -11.44
CA ALA A 358 13.62 16.13 -12.68
C ALA A 358 13.81 17.67 -12.62
N ILE A 359 14.84 18.21 -13.25
CA ILE A 359 15.12 19.64 -13.29
C ILE A 359 15.19 20.12 -14.73
N ASN A 360 14.68 21.32 -15.02
CA ASN A 360 14.78 21.88 -16.35
C ASN A 360 16.23 22.33 -16.68
N ASN A 361 16.53 22.47 -17.97
CA ASN A 361 17.87 22.79 -18.45
C ASN A 361 18.41 24.14 -17.95
N THR A 362 17.53 25.06 -17.54
CA THR A 362 17.93 26.37 -16.97
C THR A 362 18.18 26.30 -15.46
N GLY A 363 17.91 25.16 -14.80
CA GLY A 363 18.07 25.01 -13.36
C GLY A 363 17.10 25.84 -12.52
N THR A 364 15.98 26.31 -13.11
CA THR A 364 15.02 27.21 -12.44
C THR A 364 13.76 26.52 -11.96
N THR A 365 13.44 25.36 -12.51
CA THR A 365 12.23 24.61 -12.19
C THR A 365 12.55 23.16 -11.88
N LEU A 366 12.10 22.70 -10.71
CA LEU A 366 12.17 21.31 -10.27
C LEU A 366 10.78 20.67 -10.39
N TYR A 367 10.73 19.48 -10.96
CA TYR A 367 9.54 18.61 -11.00
C TYR A 367 9.70 17.49 -9.97
N VAL A 368 8.70 17.28 -9.15
CA VAL A 368 8.73 16.32 -8.05
C VAL A 368 7.52 15.38 -8.18
N ALA A 369 7.77 14.10 -8.34
CA ALA A 369 6.70 13.11 -8.32
C ALA A 369 6.19 12.88 -6.90
N ASN A 370 4.95 13.26 -6.63
CA ASN A 370 4.23 12.99 -5.39
C ASN A 370 3.41 11.71 -5.57
N GLY A 371 3.90 10.59 -5.02
CA GLY A 371 3.36 9.25 -5.26
C GLY A 371 1.88 9.15 -4.97
N LEU A 372 1.46 9.35 -3.73
CA LEU A 372 0.07 9.19 -3.31
C LEU A 372 -0.87 10.35 -3.68
N ASP A 373 -0.33 11.48 -4.18
CA ASP A 373 -1.15 12.53 -4.82
C ASP A 373 -1.51 12.19 -6.26
N ASN A 374 -0.85 11.19 -6.87
CA ASN A 374 -0.97 10.90 -8.29
C ASN A 374 -0.71 12.16 -9.14
N ALA A 375 0.37 12.87 -8.81
CA ALA A 375 0.67 14.16 -9.42
C ALA A 375 2.18 14.48 -9.40
N VAL A 376 2.57 15.38 -10.30
CA VAL A 376 3.91 15.98 -10.29
C VAL A 376 3.80 17.43 -9.81
N ALA A 377 4.45 17.75 -8.69
CA ALA A 377 4.58 19.12 -8.20
C ALA A 377 5.58 19.90 -9.06
N VAL A 378 5.22 21.10 -9.48
CA VAL A 378 6.05 22.04 -10.24
C VAL A 378 6.58 23.10 -9.27
N VAL A 379 7.89 23.09 -9.03
CA VAL A 379 8.56 23.94 -8.05
C VAL A 379 9.44 24.96 -8.74
N LYS A 380 9.18 26.24 -8.54
CA LYS A 380 10.12 27.30 -8.88
C LYS A 380 11.24 27.33 -7.83
N LEU A 381 12.46 27.11 -8.27
CA LEU A 381 13.61 27.08 -7.39
C LEU A 381 14.03 28.51 -6.99
N GLY A 382 14.44 28.66 -5.73
CA GLY A 382 15.03 29.87 -5.22
C GLY A 382 16.34 30.19 -5.94
N SER A 383 16.56 31.45 -6.25
CA SER A 383 17.83 31.91 -6.86
C SER A 383 18.83 32.31 -5.79
N LYS A 384 20.12 32.14 -6.09
CA LYS A 384 21.22 32.69 -5.28
C LYS A 384 21.24 34.21 -5.45
N ALA A 385 20.48 34.94 -4.63
CA ALA A 385 20.61 36.40 -4.59
C ALA A 385 21.97 36.73 -3.95
N ALA A 386 22.85 37.37 -4.67
CA ALA A 386 24.23 37.59 -4.34
C ALA A 386 24.55 38.28 -2.98
N ALA A 387 23.53 38.72 -2.25
CA ALA A 387 23.65 39.42 -0.97
C ALA A 387 22.89 38.84 0.21
N LYS A 388 21.98 37.87 0.01
CA LYS A 388 21.06 37.40 1.06
C LYS A 388 20.91 35.88 1.22
N GLY A 389 21.79 35.07 0.64
CA GLY A 389 21.69 33.62 0.68
C GLY A 389 20.81 33.00 -0.42
N PHE A 390 20.41 31.74 -0.24
CA PHE A 390 19.51 31.02 -1.17
C PHE A 390 18.07 31.57 -1.04
N GLY A 391 17.47 31.99 -2.14
CA GLY A 391 16.07 32.46 -2.16
C GLY A 391 15.12 31.29 -1.90
N LYS A 392 13.95 31.58 -1.35
CA LYS A 392 12.94 30.55 -1.05
C LYS A 392 12.40 29.91 -2.32
N SER A 393 12.36 28.58 -2.36
CA SER A 393 11.70 27.83 -3.43
C SER A 393 10.19 27.75 -3.16
N GLU A 394 9.37 27.69 -4.22
CA GLU A 394 7.91 27.71 -4.11
C GLU A 394 7.24 26.75 -5.09
N VAL A 395 6.28 25.96 -4.61
CA VAL A 395 5.40 25.15 -5.46
C VAL A 395 4.48 26.10 -6.26
N GLN A 396 4.50 25.95 -7.58
CA GLN A 396 3.69 26.74 -8.50
C GLN A 396 2.36 26.07 -8.86
N GLY A 397 2.29 24.73 -8.75
CA GLY A 397 1.11 23.94 -9.04
C GLY A 397 1.44 22.46 -9.21
N PHE A 398 0.46 21.68 -9.67
CA PHE A 398 0.53 20.24 -9.80
C PHE A 398 0.00 19.78 -11.15
N ILE A 399 0.62 18.76 -11.72
CA ILE A 399 0.23 18.12 -12.99
C ILE A 399 -0.33 16.74 -12.66
N PRO A 400 -1.57 16.39 -13.02
CA PRO A 400 -2.15 15.07 -12.72
C PRO A 400 -1.51 13.96 -13.55
N THR A 401 -1.26 12.81 -12.93
CA THR A 401 -0.70 11.60 -13.52
C THR A 401 -1.63 10.41 -13.32
N GLU A 402 -1.27 9.23 -13.80
CA GLU A 402 -1.83 7.99 -13.29
C GLU A 402 -1.27 7.68 -11.89
N ALA A 403 -1.70 6.54 -11.31
CA ALA A 403 -1.41 6.22 -9.93
C ALA A 403 0.08 5.97 -9.69
N TYR A 404 0.55 6.59 -8.64
CA TYR A 404 1.90 6.52 -8.09
C TYR A 404 3.01 6.83 -9.10
N PRO A 405 3.19 8.11 -9.51
CA PRO A 405 4.32 8.50 -10.35
C PRO A 405 5.64 8.17 -9.64
N GLY A 406 6.48 7.34 -10.28
CA GLY A 406 7.70 6.76 -9.68
C GLY A 406 9.01 7.17 -10.33
N GLY A 407 9.00 7.65 -11.58
CA GLY A 407 10.19 8.10 -12.31
C GLY A 407 9.87 9.27 -13.22
N LEU A 408 10.84 10.18 -13.37
CA LEU A 408 10.70 11.40 -14.16
C LEU A 408 11.88 11.58 -15.14
N ALA A 409 11.56 11.97 -16.37
CA ALA A 409 12.54 12.49 -17.33
C ALA A 409 11.95 13.70 -18.06
N LEU A 410 12.82 14.64 -18.47
CA LEU A 410 12.42 15.89 -19.11
C LEU A 410 13.20 16.11 -20.40
N ASP A 411 12.50 16.35 -21.52
CA ASP A 411 13.09 16.78 -22.79
C ASP A 411 12.39 18.07 -23.27
N GLY A 412 13.13 19.18 -23.18
CA GLY A 412 12.59 20.50 -23.50
C GLY A 412 11.36 20.82 -22.67
N ASN A 413 10.19 20.86 -23.33
CA ASN A 413 8.89 21.13 -22.70
C ASN A 413 8.03 19.84 -22.54
N THR A 414 8.62 18.67 -22.70
CA THR A 414 7.92 17.39 -22.55
C THR A 414 8.40 16.67 -21.29
N LEU A 415 7.48 16.36 -20.38
CA LEU A 415 7.71 15.58 -19.18
C LEU A 415 7.26 14.13 -19.42
N PHE A 416 8.13 13.17 -19.11
CA PHE A 416 7.84 11.74 -19.11
C PHE A 416 7.73 11.26 -17.68
N VAL A 417 6.66 10.52 -17.39
CA VAL A 417 6.35 10.05 -16.03
C VAL A 417 6.03 8.56 -16.08
N THR A 418 6.82 7.73 -15.39
CA THR A 418 6.41 6.34 -15.12
C THR A 418 5.42 6.33 -13.97
N ASN A 419 4.38 5.49 -14.10
CA ASN A 419 3.35 5.34 -13.08
C ASN A 419 3.44 3.92 -12.52
N LEU A 420 3.86 3.78 -11.27
CA LEU A 420 4.12 2.49 -10.63
C LEU A 420 2.85 1.63 -10.60
N GLU A 421 1.72 2.25 -10.23
CA GLU A 421 0.42 1.60 -10.12
C GLU A 421 -0.49 1.81 -11.37
N GLY A 422 -0.18 2.81 -12.20
CA GLY A 422 -0.96 3.08 -13.41
C GLY A 422 -2.46 3.21 -13.15
N GLU A 423 -3.28 2.34 -13.73
CA GLU A 423 -4.73 2.22 -13.47
C GLU A 423 -5.05 1.15 -12.41
N GLY A 424 -4.03 0.52 -11.81
CA GLY A 424 -4.17 -0.61 -10.91
C GLY A 424 -4.45 -1.94 -11.62
N SER A 425 -4.80 -2.96 -10.85
CA SER A 425 -5.06 -4.32 -11.34
C SER A 425 -6.41 -4.43 -12.05
N ARG A 426 -6.47 -3.94 -13.28
CA ARG A 426 -7.68 -3.86 -14.11
C ARG A 426 -7.61 -4.69 -15.39
N VAL A 427 -6.59 -5.52 -15.56
CA VAL A 427 -6.54 -6.48 -16.66
C VAL A 427 -7.61 -7.54 -16.43
N SER A 428 -8.55 -7.62 -17.35
CA SER A 428 -9.64 -8.59 -17.24
C SER A 428 -9.21 -9.98 -17.73
N SER A 429 -9.88 -11.02 -17.24
CA SER A 429 -9.67 -12.39 -17.70
C SER A 429 -9.88 -12.56 -19.20
N LYS A 430 -10.69 -11.71 -19.84
CA LYS A 430 -10.88 -11.69 -21.30
C LYS A 430 -9.66 -11.17 -22.05
N GLU A 431 -8.95 -10.18 -21.49
CA GLU A 431 -7.72 -9.66 -22.10
C GLU A 431 -6.57 -10.68 -22.03
N LEU A 432 -6.58 -11.58 -21.05
CA LEU A 432 -5.57 -12.63 -20.93
C LEU A 432 -5.67 -13.71 -22.01
N LYS A 433 -6.82 -13.82 -22.65
CA LYS A 433 -7.06 -14.79 -23.74
C LYS A 433 -7.05 -14.09 -25.08
N LYS A 434 -6.07 -14.43 -25.91
CA LYS A 434 -6.01 -13.96 -27.32
C LYS A 434 -6.83 -14.82 -28.29
N ASP A 435 -7.21 -16.06 -27.89
CA ASP A 435 -7.94 -16.99 -28.75
C ASP A 435 -9.22 -17.44 -28.05
N ASP A 436 -10.31 -17.13 -28.72
CA ASP A 436 -11.68 -17.40 -28.33
C ASP A 436 -11.95 -18.92 -28.33
N ASP A 437 -12.58 -19.33 -27.28
CA ASP A 437 -13.52 -20.45 -27.09
C ASP A 437 -13.75 -20.66 -25.58
N SER A 438 -14.19 -19.59 -24.89
CA SER A 438 -14.53 -19.70 -23.46
C SER A 438 -15.91 -20.33 -23.29
N PRO A 439 -16.01 -21.53 -22.70
CA PRO A 439 -17.31 -22.17 -22.44
C PRO A 439 -18.06 -21.56 -21.26
N ASN A 440 -17.58 -20.51 -20.60
CA ASN A 440 -18.09 -20.01 -19.35
C ASN A 440 -18.58 -18.56 -19.35
N GLY A 441 -19.33 -18.17 -20.36
CA GLY A 441 -20.12 -16.94 -20.27
C GLY A 441 -19.32 -15.62 -20.31
N ASP A 442 -20.04 -14.56 -20.53
CA ASP A 442 -19.59 -13.23 -20.93
C ASP A 442 -19.05 -12.35 -19.78
N ALA A 443 -18.91 -12.84 -18.56
CA ALA A 443 -18.48 -12.01 -17.43
C ALA A 443 -16.96 -11.86 -17.39
N ASP A 444 -16.48 -10.62 -17.32
CA ASP A 444 -15.12 -10.31 -16.96
C ASP A 444 -14.86 -10.68 -15.50
N THR A 445 -13.63 -11.05 -15.20
CA THR A 445 -13.15 -11.28 -13.83
C THR A 445 -11.77 -10.68 -13.67
N TYR A 446 -11.41 -10.28 -12.46
CA TYR A 446 -10.20 -9.54 -12.16
C TYR A 446 -9.43 -10.22 -11.03
N ASN A 447 -8.11 -10.02 -11.05
CA ASN A 447 -7.17 -10.56 -10.09
C ASN A 447 -6.07 -9.52 -9.83
N SER A 448 -5.60 -9.39 -8.59
CA SER A 448 -4.66 -8.35 -8.18
C SER A 448 -3.30 -8.42 -8.88
N HIS A 449 -2.89 -9.59 -9.37
CA HIS A 449 -1.60 -9.81 -10.04
C HIS A 449 -1.61 -9.55 -11.56
N HIS A 450 -2.65 -8.93 -12.10
CA HIS A 450 -2.75 -8.62 -13.52
C HIS A 450 -2.84 -7.10 -13.73
N GLN A 451 -1.68 -6.47 -13.93
CA GLN A 451 -1.54 -5.04 -14.10
C GLN A 451 -0.63 -4.72 -15.28
N LYS A 452 -0.93 -3.67 -16.04
CA LYS A 452 -0.10 -3.16 -17.14
C LYS A 452 0.85 -2.07 -16.64
N ALA A 453 2.05 -2.03 -17.20
CA ALA A 453 2.97 -0.91 -17.02
C ALA A 453 2.52 0.30 -17.86
N THR A 454 2.71 1.51 -17.33
CA THR A 454 2.34 2.74 -18.04
C THR A 454 3.40 3.82 -17.94
N VAL A 455 3.46 4.66 -18.98
CA VAL A 455 4.24 5.90 -19.01
C VAL A 455 3.41 7.03 -19.61
N SER A 456 3.37 8.17 -18.91
CA SER A 456 2.69 9.37 -19.37
C SER A 456 3.65 10.28 -20.13
N ILE A 457 3.20 10.84 -21.25
CA ILE A 457 3.87 11.88 -22.06
C ILE A 457 3.08 13.16 -21.92
N ILE A 458 3.63 14.14 -21.24
CA ILE A 458 2.93 15.35 -20.83
C ILE A 458 3.63 16.58 -21.40
N GLN A 459 2.93 17.40 -22.16
CA GLN A 459 3.41 18.73 -22.50
C GLN A 459 3.25 19.63 -21.26
N ILE A 460 4.35 20.23 -20.81
CA ILE A 460 4.32 21.12 -19.65
C ILE A 460 3.44 22.30 -19.97
N PRO A 461 2.40 22.56 -19.16
CA PRO A 461 1.45 23.63 -19.40
C PRO A 461 2.07 25.02 -19.12
N ASP A 462 1.46 26.06 -19.66
CA ASP A 462 1.70 27.42 -19.22
C ASP A 462 1.10 27.66 -17.82
N SER A 463 1.28 28.86 -17.27
CA SER A 463 0.82 29.18 -15.91
C SER A 463 -0.69 29.01 -15.73
N LYS A 464 -1.50 29.27 -16.78
CA LYS A 464 -2.95 29.10 -16.73
C LYS A 464 -3.32 27.63 -16.75
N GLY A 465 -2.73 26.86 -17.65
CA GLY A 465 -2.94 25.42 -17.73
C GLY A 465 -2.45 24.70 -16.46
N LEU A 466 -1.37 25.17 -15.83
CA LEU A 466 -0.90 24.62 -14.56
C LEU A 466 -1.90 24.87 -13.42
N GLN A 467 -2.56 26.02 -13.40
CA GLN A 467 -3.61 26.30 -12.41
C GLN A 467 -4.83 25.37 -12.65
N GLU A 468 -5.26 25.19 -13.91
CA GLU A 468 -6.36 24.27 -14.26
C GLU A 468 -6.02 22.81 -13.86
N TYR A 469 -4.78 22.37 -14.08
CA TYR A 469 -4.30 21.06 -13.62
C TYR A 469 -4.25 20.96 -12.10
N THR A 470 -3.81 22.00 -11.40
CA THR A 470 -3.77 22.02 -9.94
C THR A 470 -5.17 21.87 -9.33
N ASP A 471 -6.16 22.57 -9.87
CA ASP A 471 -7.55 22.47 -9.42
C ASP A 471 -8.12 21.07 -9.72
N ARG A 472 -7.73 20.49 -10.86
CA ARG A 472 -8.07 19.11 -11.22
C ARG A 472 -7.42 18.10 -10.24
N VAL A 473 -6.13 18.22 -9.93
CA VAL A 473 -5.44 17.36 -8.95
C VAL A 473 -6.12 17.41 -7.58
N LYS A 474 -6.46 18.60 -7.09
CA LYS A 474 -7.20 18.77 -5.84
C LYS A 474 -8.55 18.04 -5.86
N LYS A 475 -9.29 18.16 -6.96
CA LYS A 475 -10.56 17.47 -7.15
C LYS A 475 -10.39 15.94 -7.16
N LEU A 476 -9.43 15.43 -7.94
CA LEU A 476 -9.14 14.00 -8.06
C LEU A 476 -8.66 13.38 -6.73
N ASN A 477 -8.01 14.17 -5.88
CA ASN A 477 -7.56 13.81 -4.55
C ASN A 477 -8.63 14.04 -3.46
N LEU A 478 -9.86 14.44 -3.83
CA LEU A 478 -10.97 14.64 -2.90
C LEU A 478 -10.62 15.59 -1.73
N THR A 479 -9.82 16.64 -1.99
CA THR A 479 -9.29 17.53 -0.93
C THR A 479 -10.39 18.22 -0.13
N PHE A 480 -11.60 18.42 -0.70
CA PHE A 480 -12.75 18.93 0.03
C PHE A 480 -13.13 18.08 1.25
N ARG A 481 -12.91 16.75 1.20
CA ARG A 481 -13.14 15.86 2.34
C ARG A 481 -12.12 16.09 3.46
N GLN A 482 -10.87 16.41 3.09
CA GLN A 482 -9.85 16.81 4.05
C GLN A 482 -10.24 18.11 4.77
N GLU A 483 -10.85 19.09 4.07
CA GLU A 483 -11.38 20.31 4.68
C GLU A 483 -12.52 20.00 5.66
N ILE A 484 -13.43 19.08 5.30
CA ILE A 484 -14.50 18.61 6.20
C ILE A 484 -13.91 17.96 7.45
N ALA A 485 -12.86 17.13 7.29
CA ALA A 485 -12.19 16.45 8.40
C ALA A 485 -11.56 17.42 9.41
N GLN A 486 -11.28 18.66 9.01
CA GLN A 486 -10.72 19.71 9.86
C GLN A 486 -11.77 20.64 10.50
N LEU A 487 -13.06 20.44 10.20
CA LEU A 487 -14.13 21.24 10.81
C LEU A 487 -14.17 21.01 12.32
N LEU A 488 -14.27 22.09 13.07
CA LEU A 488 -14.38 22.00 14.53
C LEU A 488 -15.71 21.36 14.95
N PRO A 489 -15.72 20.57 16.04
CA PRO A 489 -16.94 19.99 16.58
C PRO A 489 -17.93 21.05 16.99
N ARG A 490 -19.21 20.82 16.73
CA ARG A 490 -20.29 21.71 17.19
C ARG A 490 -20.58 21.47 18.69
N LYS A 491 -21.04 22.49 19.37
CA LYS A 491 -21.40 22.38 20.79
C LYS A 491 -22.81 21.83 20.97
N ASN A 492 -23.03 21.07 22.04
CA ASN A 492 -24.34 20.55 22.46
C ASN A 492 -25.02 19.63 21.43
N ILE A 493 -24.22 18.90 20.64
CA ILE A 493 -24.74 17.87 19.72
C ILE A 493 -25.02 16.58 20.50
N ALA A 494 -26.17 15.98 20.24
CA ALA A 494 -26.49 14.67 20.80
C ALA A 494 -25.58 13.57 20.23
N PRO A 495 -25.19 12.56 21.01
CA PRO A 495 -24.39 11.44 20.52
C PRO A 495 -25.04 10.75 19.32
N LYS A 496 -24.25 10.48 18.26
CA LYS A 496 -24.66 9.73 17.07
C LYS A 496 -23.79 8.49 16.90
N PRO A 497 -24.27 7.41 16.24
CA PRO A 497 -23.43 6.24 15.92
C PRO A 497 -22.21 6.65 15.08
N MET A 498 -22.46 7.47 14.05
CA MET A 498 -21.42 8.09 13.26
C MET A 498 -21.52 9.61 13.44
N PRO A 499 -20.63 10.23 14.26
CA PRO A 499 -20.58 11.67 14.42
C PRO A 499 -20.34 12.39 13.08
N GLU A 500 -20.86 13.58 12.90
CA GLU A 500 -20.68 14.32 11.64
C GLU A 500 -19.33 15.01 11.54
N ARG A 501 -18.77 15.41 12.69
CA ARG A 501 -17.43 16.02 12.77
C ARG A 501 -16.61 15.33 13.83
N ILE A 502 -15.31 15.32 13.63
CA ILE A 502 -14.36 14.79 14.61
C ILE A 502 -14.51 15.54 15.94
N GLY A 503 -14.55 14.78 17.03
CA GLY A 503 -14.73 15.32 18.40
C GLY A 503 -16.20 15.60 18.79
N GLU A 504 -17.17 15.39 17.91
CA GLU A 504 -18.58 15.28 18.29
C GLU A 504 -18.81 13.93 18.99
N PRO A 505 -19.77 13.84 19.94
CA PRO A 505 -19.94 12.63 20.74
C PRO A 505 -20.51 11.47 19.91
N SER A 506 -19.93 10.30 20.08
CA SER A 506 -20.48 9.02 19.59
C SER A 506 -21.32 8.32 20.67
N VAL A 507 -22.26 7.48 20.25
CA VAL A 507 -22.93 6.50 21.13
C VAL A 507 -22.01 5.33 21.47
N PHE A 508 -20.94 5.14 20.70
CA PHE A 508 -19.98 4.07 20.90
C PHE A 508 -18.82 4.53 21.78
N ASN A 509 -18.49 3.74 22.79
CA ASN A 509 -17.32 3.90 23.62
C ASN A 509 -16.19 2.95 23.18
N HIS A 510 -16.54 1.85 22.52
CA HIS A 510 -15.63 0.79 22.14
C HIS A 510 -15.74 0.47 20.67
N VAL A 511 -14.61 0.27 20.05
CA VAL A 511 -14.45 -0.22 18.68
C VAL A 511 -13.66 -1.52 18.76
N LEU A 512 -14.20 -2.59 18.20
CA LEU A 512 -13.48 -3.83 17.90
C LEU A 512 -13.26 -3.88 16.38
N TYR A 513 -12.02 -3.78 15.96
CA TYR A 513 -11.59 -3.83 14.57
C TYR A 513 -10.92 -5.18 14.31
N ILE A 514 -11.52 -6.01 13.47
CA ILE A 514 -11.05 -7.37 13.16
C ILE A 514 -10.55 -7.40 11.73
N ILE A 515 -9.31 -7.82 11.56
CA ILE A 515 -8.63 -7.98 10.27
C ILE A 515 -8.51 -9.49 10.02
N LYS A 516 -8.99 -9.93 8.86
CA LYS A 516 -8.95 -11.30 8.35
C LYS A 516 -8.05 -11.35 7.11
N GLU A 517 -7.83 -12.52 6.52
CA GLU A 517 -6.88 -12.67 5.44
C GLU A 517 -7.45 -13.26 4.14
N ASN A 518 -7.20 -12.50 3.08
CA ASN A 518 -6.98 -12.86 1.68
C ASN A 518 -8.19 -13.45 0.97
N ARG A 519 -9.41 -12.88 1.13
CA ARG A 519 -10.56 -13.37 0.36
C ARG A 519 -11.27 -12.26 -0.39
N THR A 520 -11.64 -12.55 -1.65
CA THR A 520 -12.53 -11.69 -2.41
C THR A 520 -13.98 -11.84 -1.95
N TYR A 521 -14.80 -10.85 -2.28
CA TYR A 521 -16.24 -10.93 -2.05
C TYR A 521 -16.85 -12.16 -2.73
N ASP A 522 -16.51 -12.42 -3.99
CA ASP A 522 -17.07 -13.55 -4.73
C ASP A 522 -16.63 -14.92 -4.18
N GLN A 523 -15.42 -15.03 -3.64
CA GLN A 523 -14.97 -16.30 -3.05
C GLN A 523 -15.80 -16.70 -1.82
N VAL A 524 -16.29 -15.73 -1.04
CA VAL A 524 -17.02 -15.96 0.22
C VAL A 524 -18.51 -15.72 0.06
N LEU A 525 -18.93 -14.53 -0.35
CA LEU A 525 -20.33 -14.09 -0.40
C LEU A 525 -20.92 -14.11 -1.82
N GLY A 526 -20.21 -14.70 -2.78
CA GLY A 526 -20.63 -14.78 -4.18
C GLY A 526 -21.93 -15.59 -4.40
N ASP A 527 -22.33 -16.44 -3.47
CA ASP A 527 -23.58 -17.20 -3.50
C ASP A 527 -24.77 -16.51 -2.83
N MET A 528 -24.58 -15.30 -2.26
CA MET A 528 -25.65 -14.50 -1.66
C MET A 528 -26.49 -13.82 -2.75
N PRO A 529 -27.78 -14.17 -2.89
CA PRO A 529 -28.64 -13.57 -3.92
C PRO A 529 -29.02 -12.11 -3.63
N GLU A 530 -28.83 -11.65 -2.40
CA GLU A 530 -29.14 -10.28 -1.96
C GLU A 530 -28.10 -9.27 -2.46
N GLY A 531 -26.86 -9.73 -2.69
CA GLY A 531 -25.72 -8.90 -3.11
C GLY A 531 -25.37 -9.02 -4.59
N ASN A 532 -24.35 -8.29 -5.02
CA ASN A 532 -23.77 -8.40 -6.35
C ASN A 532 -22.65 -9.46 -6.35
N GLY A 533 -23.03 -10.74 -6.23
CA GLY A 533 -22.11 -11.87 -6.17
C GLY A 533 -22.13 -12.76 -7.41
N MET A 534 -20.99 -13.39 -7.74
CA MET A 534 -20.86 -14.40 -8.78
C MET A 534 -20.72 -15.80 -8.16
N LYS A 535 -21.81 -16.55 -8.10
CA LYS A 535 -21.87 -17.88 -7.48
C LYS A 535 -20.85 -18.88 -8.06
N SER A 536 -20.47 -18.76 -9.32
CA SER A 536 -19.49 -19.66 -9.94
C SER A 536 -18.10 -19.52 -9.35
N LEU A 537 -17.73 -18.33 -8.87
CA LEU A 537 -16.47 -18.04 -8.19
C LEU A 537 -16.49 -18.37 -6.69
N CYS A 538 -17.68 -18.54 -6.10
CA CYS A 538 -17.81 -18.79 -4.68
C CYS A 538 -17.27 -20.20 -4.32
N ILE A 539 -16.16 -20.22 -3.61
CA ILE A 539 -15.51 -21.45 -3.13
C ILE A 539 -15.77 -21.69 -1.63
N TYR A 540 -16.10 -20.66 -0.88
CA TYR A 540 -16.32 -20.68 0.57
C TYR A 540 -17.71 -20.18 0.96
N GLY A 541 -18.75 -20.63 0.24
CA GLY A 541 -20.13 -20.21 0.45
C GLY A 541 -20.73 -20.63 1.81
N ASP A 542 -22.05 -20.44 1.99
CA ASP A 542 -22.79 -20.60 3.25
C ASP A 542 -22.58 -21.96 3.97
N SER A 543 -22.19 -23.01 3.26
CA SER A 543 -21.85 -24.30 3.88
C SER A 543 -20.52 -24.28 4.66
N ILE A 544 -19.62 -23.36 4.36
CA ILE A 544 -18.30 -23.21 4.97
C ILE A 544 -18.26 -22.00 5.89
N THR A 545 -18.89 -20.90 5.48
CA THR A 545 -18.92 -19.62 6.20
C THR A 545 -20.32 -19.21 6.68
N PRO A 546 -21.03 -20.09 7.45
CA PRO A 546 -22.41 -19.80 7.88
C PRO A 546 -22.51 -18.56 8.76
N ASN A 547 -21.46 -18.21 9.54
CA ASN A 547 -21.48 -17.03 10.39
C ASN A 547 -21.34 -15.75 9.57
N GLN A 548 -20.40 -15.66 8.63
CA GLN A 548 -20.27 -14.50 7.75
C GLN A 548 -21.57 -14.24 6.96
N HIS A 549 -22.17 -15.29 6.40
CA HIS A 549 -23.47 -15.20 5.72
C HIS A 549 -24.60 -14.73 6.63
N SER A 550 -24.63 -15.26 7.86
CA SER A 550 -25.64 -14.87 8.85
C SER A 550 -25.45 -13.43 9.32
N LEU A 551 -24.21 -12.98 9.51
CA LEU A 551 -23.88 -11.61 9.87
C LEU A 551 -24.29 -10.63 8.76
N ALA A 552 -23.99 -10.95 7.50
CA ALA A 552 -24.41 -10.17 6.34
C ALA A 552 -25.94 -10.05 6.24
N ARG A 553 -26.69 -11.15 6.47
CA ARG A 553 -28.17 -11.13 6.42
C ARG A 553 -28.82 -10.46 7.62
N ASN A 554 -28.26 -10.60 8.82
CA ASN A 554 -28.91 -10.12 10.04
C ASN A 554 -28.54 -8.68 10.41
N PHE A 555 -27.32 -8.24 10.07
CA PHE A 555 -26.90 -6.85 10.23
C PHE A 555 -27.01 -6.13 8.89
N LEU A 556 -25.92 -6.03 8.15
CA LEU A 556 -25.96 -5.44 6.82
C LEU A 556 -24.97 -6.13 5.87
N LEU A 557 -25.32 -6.19 4.60
CA LEU A 557 -24.48 -6.68 3.52
C LEU A 557 -23.80 -5.52 2.83
N LEU A 558 -22.45 -5.50 2.85
CA LEU A 558 -21.65 -4.61 2.02
C LEU A 558 -21.29 -5.37 0.73
N ASP A 559 -21.86 -5.00 -0.41
CA ASP A 559 -21.56 -5.65 -1.69
C ASP A 559 -20.67 -4.81 -2.60
N ASN A 560 -20.19 -3.66 -2.11
CA ASN A 560 -19.33 -2.73 -2.82
C ASN A 560 -18.23 -2.20 -1.87
N TYR A 561 -17.52 -3.13 -1.22
CA TYR A 561 -16.43 -2.85 -0.29
C TYR A 561 -15.10 -3.37 -0.85
N TYR A 562 -13.99 -2.61 -0.64
CA TYR A 562 -12.72 -2.86 -1.30
C TYR A 562 -11.56 -2.89 -0.32
N ALA A 563 -10.64 -3.85 -0.51
CA ALA A 563 -9.29 -3.76 0.00
C ALA A 563 -8.53 -2.65 -0.75
N SER A 564 -7.57 -2.03 -0.09
CA SER A 564 -6.74 -0.97 -0.69
C SER A 564 -5.39 -1.51 -1.16
N GLY A 565 -4.93 -2.63 -0.59
CA GLY A 565 -3.72 -3.36 -0.95
C GLY A 565 -3.99 -4.57 -1.85
N LYS A 566 -2.92 -5.17 -2.36
CA LYS A 566 -2.91 -6.33 -3.26
C LYS A 566 -2.46 -7.62 -2.59
N CYS A 567 -1.71 -7.51 -1.50
CA CYS A 567 -1.14 -8.60 -0.71
C CYS A 567 -1.04 -8.16 0.76
N SER A 568 -0.84 -9.11 1.69
CA SER A 568 -0.90 -8.85 3.13
C SER A 568 0.13 -7.83 3.61
N ALA A 569 1.32 -7.76 2.98
CA ALA A 569 2.32 -6.73 3.33
C ALA A 569 1.85 -5.29 3.06
N GLU A 570 0.97 -5.06 2.09
CA GLU A 570 0.27 -3.79 1.90
C GLU A 570 -1.00 -3.72 2.75
N GLY A 571 -1.78 -4.80 2.77
CA GLY A 571 -3.11 -4.89 3.37
C GLY A 571 -3.11 -4.48 4.83
N HIS A 572 -2.18 -5.01 5.63
CA HIS A 572 -2.01 -4.63 7.05
C HIS A 572 -1.56 -3.16 7.23
N GLN A 573 -0.81 -2.59 6.28
CA GLN A 573 -0.50 -1.16 6.31
C GLN A 573 -1.76 -0.32 6.01
N TRP A 574 -2.54 -0.69 4.99
CA TRP A 574 -3.78 -0.01 4.64
C TRP A 574 -4.84 -0.11 5.73
N THR A 575 -4.99 -1.27 6.38
CA THR A 575 -5.97 -1.46 7.47
C THR A 575 -5.58 -0.71 8.72
N ASP A 576 -4.29 -0.65 9.06
CA ASP A 576 -3.83 -0.12 10.34
C ASP A 576 -3.33 1.33 10.28
N ALA A 577 -2.81 1.77 9.12
CA ALA A 577 -2.34 3.14 8.92
C ALA A 577 -3.16 3.92 7.87
N ALA A 578 -4.09 3.27 7.16
CA ALA A 578 -4.82 3.81 6.01
C ALA A 578 -3.90 4.31 4.89
N MET A 579 -2.63 3.99 4.90
CA MET A 579 -1.62 4.47 3.95
C MET A 579 -0.45 3.47 3.93
N VAL A 580 0.25 3.42 2.81
CA VAL A 580 1.54 2.75 2.69
C VAL A 580 2.66 3.78 2.50
N THR A 581 3.87 3.46 2.97
CA THR A 581 5.06 4.29 2.71
C THR A 581 5.60 4.05 1.31
N ASP A 582 6.44 4.95 0.80
CA ASP A 582 7.11 4.75 -0.49
C ASP A 582 7.95 3.45 -0.54
N TYR A 583 8.48 3.02 0.60
CA TYR A 583 9.17 1.72 0.72
C TYR A 583 8.24 0.56 0.40
N VAL A 584 7.02 0.56 0.94
CA VAL A 584 6.03 -0.50 0.70
C VAL A 584 5.60 -0.49 -0.75
N GLU A 585 5.18 0.64 -1.30
CA GLU A 585 4.78 0.77 -2.71
C GLU A 585 5.86 0.28 -3.69
N LYS A 586 7.09 0.71 -3.50
CA LYS A 586 8.21 0.28 -4.34
C LYS A 586 8.62 -1.17 -4.15
N SER A 587 8.21 -1.81 -3.05
CA SER A 587 8.50 -3.22 -2.77
C SER A 587 7.46 -4.17 -3.35
N VAL A 588 6.28 -3.69 -3.70
CA VAL A 588 5.19 -4.52 -4.22
C VAL A 588 5.66 -5.45 -5.34
N ARG A 589 5.19 -6.68 -5.30
CA ARG A 589 5.54 -7.83 -6.14
C ARG A 589 6.93 -8.41 -5.89
N ALA A 590 7.94 -7.61 -5.53
CA ALA A 590 9.31 -8.07 -5.41
C ALA A 590 9.75 -8.40 -3.97
N TRP A 591 9.32 -7.63 -2.99
CA TRP A 591 9.58 -7.79 -1.55
C TRP A 591 11.03 -8.16 -1.21
N PHE A 592 12.00 -7.54 -1.85
CA PHE A 592 13.41 -7.91 -1.76
C PHE A 592 14.00 -7.79 -0.36
N ARG A 593 13.59 -6.76 0.41
CA ARG A 593 14.14 -6.51 1.75
C ARG A 593 13.36 -7.23 2.83
N SER A 594 12.06 -7.07 2.84
CA SER A 594 11.16 -7.68 3.83
C SER A 594 9.80 -7.93 3.22
N TYR A 595 9.04 -8.77 3.87
CA TYR A 595 7.62 -8.92 3.72
C TYR A 595 6.96 -8.46 5.04
N PRO A 596 6.68 -7.17 5.23
CA PRO A 596 6.38 -6.58 6.54
C PRO A 596 4.92 -6.78 6.98
N HIS A 597 4.40 -7.98 6.79
CA HIS A 597 3.04 -8.38 7.13
C HIS A 597 2.66 -8.10 8.62
N ILE A 598 3.59 -8.32 9.54
CA ILE A 598 3.37 -8.13 10.98
C ILE A 598 3.87 -6.78 11.52
N GLN A 599 4.15 -5.81 10.69
CA GLN A 599 4.63 -4.47 11.01
C GLN A 599 5.87 -4.44 11.93
N GLU A 600 6.80 -5.38 11.77
CA GLU A 600 8.06 -5.39 12.50
C GLU A 600 9.21 -4.64 11.82
N ASP A 601 9.07 -4.29 10.55
CA ASP A 601 10.03 -3.50 9.78
C ASP A 601 9.81 -2.00 10.01
N ALA A 602 10.81 -1.31 10.58
CA ALA A 602 10.72 0.12 10.86
C ALA A 602 10.54 1.01 9.61
N LEU A 603 10.88 0.50 8.41
CA LEU A 603 10.72 1.25 7.16
C LEU A 603 9.25 1.38 6.72
N VAL A 604 8.35 0.57 7.27
CA VAL A 604 6.91 0.67 6.96
C VAL A 604 6.19 1.76 7.75
N TYR A 605 6.82 2.27 8.82
CA TYR A 605 6.24 3.32 9.67
C TYR A 605 6.52 4.70 9.11
N ASP A 606 5.49 5.54 9.10
CA ASP A 606 5.64 6.98 8.93
C ASP A 606 5.73 7.70 10.29
N SER A 607 5.81 9.03 10.26
CA SER A 607 5.93 9.85 11.48
C SER A 607 4.67 9.86 12.36
N ASN A 608 3.53 9.37 11.88
CA ASN A 608 2.27 9.28 12.64
C ASN A 608 2.06 7.89 13.24
N GLY A 609 2.77 6.88 12.74
CA GLY A 609 2.59 5.49 13.13
C GLY A 609 1.26 4.91 12.62
N PHE A 610 0.69 3.99 13.39
CA PHE A 610 -0.55 3.27 13.07
C PHE A 610 -1.73 3.75 13.92
N ILE A 611 -2.93 3.27 13.67
CA ILE A 611 -4.17 3.66 14.37
C ILE A 611 -4.05 3.50 15.90
N TRP A 612 -3.33 2.50 16.38
CA TRP A 612 -3.07 2.34 17.81
C TRP A 612 -2.17 3.43 18.40
N ASN A 613 -1.20 3.94 17.63
CA ASN A 613 -0.38 5.10 18.01
C ASN A 613 -1.27 6.36 18.10
N ASN A 614 -2.05 6.62 17.04
CA ASN A 614 -2.98 7.75 16.97
C ASN A 614 -3.97 7.73 18.14
N ALA A 615 -4.61 6.59 18.39
CA ALA A 615 -5.56 6.45 19.48
C ALA A 615 -4.91 6.70 20.86
N ALA A 616 -3.75 6.09 21.12
CA ALA A 616 -3.03 6.25 22.38
C ALA A 616 -2.52 7.68 22.61
N ASP A 617 -2.05 8.35 21.56
CA ASP A 617 -1.57 9.74 21.62
C ASP A 617 -2.71 10.74 21.91
N HIS A 618 -3.95 10.36 21.57
CA HIS A 618 -5.16 11.10 21.89
C HIS A 618 -5.88 10.59 23.16
N GLY A 619 -5.16 9.85 24.02
CA GLY A 619 -5.64 9.45 25.35
C GLY A 619 -6.66 8.32 25.32
N LYS A 620 -6.77 7.56 24.22
CA LYS A 620 -7.62 6.38 24.18
C LYS A 620 -6.89 5.15 24.71
N THR A 621 -7.62 4.27 25.37
CA THR A 621 -7.09 2.97 25.78
C THR A 621 -7.10 2.02 24.58
N VAL A 622 -5.99 1.32 24.37
CA VAL A 622 -5.77 0.44 23.21
C VAL A 622 -5.40 -0.96 23.66
N ARG A 623 -5.91 -1.96 22.95
CA ARG A 623 -5.54 -3.36 23.10
C ARG A 623 -5.39 -4.02 21.73
N ILE A 624 -4.28 -4.74 21.52
CA ILE A 624 -3.97 -5.43 20.26
C ILE A 624 -4.02 -6.93 20.51
N TYR A 625 -4.76 -7.63 19.67
CA TYR A 625 -4.99 -9.07 19.72
C TYR A 625 -4.41 -9.72 18.47
N GLY A 626 -3.15 -10.13 18.53
CA GLY A 626 -2.48 -10.90 17.47
C GLY A 626 -1.89 -10.07 16.32
N GLU A 627 -2.25 -8.82 16.17
CA GLU A 627 -1.66 -7.89 15.21
C GLU A 627 -0.29 -7.41 15.69
N ALA A 628 0.62 -7.06 14.78
CA ALA A 628 1.94 -6.47 15.05
C ALA A 628 2.83 -7.26 16.00
N CYS A 629 2.70 -8.58 16.09
CA CYS A 629 3.51 -9.43 16.95
C CYS A 629 3.68 -10.85 16.40
N VAL A 630 4.77 -11.50 16.82
CA VAL A 630 5.09 -12.90 16.47
C VAL A 630 4.94 -13.78 17.71
N PRO A 631 4.17 -14.90 17.64
CA PRO A 631 4.04 -15.84 18.73
C PRO A 631 5.22 -16.85 18.73
N HIS A 632 5.80 -17.09 19.90
CA HIS A 632 6.84 -18.11 20.11
C HIS A 632 6.33 -19.18 21.06
N PHE A 633 6.44 -20.45 20.66
CA PHE A 633 6.02 -21.62 21.42
C PHE A 633 6.87 -22.86 21.03
N ASP A 634 6.59 -24.03 21.59
CA ASP A 634 7.32 -25.25 21.26
C ASP A 634 7.14 -25.64 19.78
N ASP A 635 8.22 -25.61 19.00
CA ASP A 635 8.25 -25.91 17.57
C ASP A 635 7.80 -27.33 17.21
N LYS A 636 7.74 -28.24 18.18
CA LYS A 636 7.29 -29.62 17.98
C LYS A 636 5.76 -29.77 17.96
N LEU A 637 5.04 -28.76 18.45
CA LEU A 637 3.59 -28.78 18.47
C LEU A 637 3.03 -28.63 17.06
N THR A 638 2.18 -29.57 16.70
CA THR A 638 1.39 -29.52 15.47
C THR A 638 0.04 -28.84 15.71
N TRP A 639 -0.65 -28.43 14.64
CA TRP A 639 -2.01 -27.94 14.72
C TRP A 639 -2.92 -28.92 15.49
N THR A 640 -2.78 -30.23 15.22
CA THR A 640 -3.59 -31.28 15.88
C THR A 640 -3.29 -31.36 17.38
N ASP A 641 -2.03 -31.19 17.79
CA ASP A 641 -1.65 -31.23 19.21
C ASP A 641 -2.26 -30.04 19.96
N ILE A 642 -2.14 -28.84 19.38
CA ILE A 642 -2.71 -27.61 19.96
C ILE A 642 -4.23 -27.71 20.04
N TYR A 643 -4.90 -28.17 18.97
CA TYR A 643 -6.34 -28.36 18.95
C TYR A 643 -6.83 -29.38 19.99
N ASN A 644 -6.15 -30.52 20.12
CA ASN A 644 -6.50 -31.54 21.12
C ASN A 644 -6.28 -31.04 22.55
N ASN A 645 -5.20 -30.28 22.80
CA ASN A 645 -4.99 -29.62 24.08
C ASN A 645 -6.09 -28.61 24.39
N TYR A 646 -6.47 -27.79 23.42
CA TYR A 646 -7.58 -26.86 23.54
C TYR A 646 -8.91 -27.59 23.88
N LYS A 647 -9.24 -28.67 23.17
CA LYS A 647 -10.44 -29.49 23.45
C LYS A 647 -10.42 -30.13 24.83
N ALA A 648 -9.23 -30.46 25.34
CA ALA A 648 -9.04 -31.03 26.69
C ALA A 648 -8.97 -29.95 27.78
N GLY A 649 -9.14 -28.68 27.45
CA GLY A 649 -9.02 -27.56 28.42
C GLY A 649 -7.62 -27.32 28.97
N LYS A 650 -6.59 -27.83 28.28
CA LYS A 650 -5.18 -27.61 28.68
C LYS A 650 -4.71 -26.23 28.19
N PRO A 651 -3.86 -25.53 28.98
CA PRO A 651 -3.30 -24.25 28.59
C PRO A 651 -2.39 -24.40 27.37
N PHE A 652 -2.40 -23.41 26.50
CA PHE A 652 -1.44 -23.24 25.43
C PHE A 652 -0.38 -22.22 25.87
N ASN A 653 0.86 -22.66 26.00
CA ASN A 653 1.96 -21.80 26.44
C ASN A 653 2.67 -21.18 25.23
N PHE A 654 2.70 -19.87 25.17
CA PHE A 654 3.38 -19.10 24.15
C PHE A 654 3.81 -17.73 24.73
N THR A 655 4.61 -17.00 23.96
CA THR A 655 4.95 -15.58 24.24
C THR A 655 4.87 -14.79 22.93
N ASN A 656 4.27 -13.60 22.98
CA ASN A 656 4.29 -12.68 21.85
C ASN A 656 5.49 -11.74 21.95
N THR A 657 6.17 -11.51 20.85
CA THR A 657 7.22 -10.49 20.73
C THR A 657 6.89 -9.47 19.64
N SER A 658 7.38 -8.25 19.79
CA SER A 658 7.40 -7.22 18.78
C SER A 658 8.70 -6.42 18.89
N THR A 659 9.31 -6.07 17.76
CA THR A 659 10.51 -5.21 17.72
C THR A 659 10.17 -3.76 18.04
N ILE A 660 8.90 -3.35 17.84
CA ILE A 660 8.43 -1.99 18.07
C ILE A 660 8.04 -1.81 19.54
N SER A 661 8.84 -1.05 20.28
CA SER A 661 8.68 -0.85 21.73
C SER A 661 7.30 -0.29 22.13
N ARG A 662 6.75 0.61 21.34
CA ARG A 662 5.44 1.24 21.56
C ARG A 662 4.28 0.26 21.54
N VAL A 663 4.37 -0.80 20.73
CA VAL A 663 3.33 -1.83 20.59
C VAL A 663 3.26 -2.75 21.80
N ARG A 664 4.42 -3.10 22.39
CA ARG A 664 4.54 -4.14 23.42
C ARG A 664 3.55 -4.00 24.59
N PRO A 665 3.35 -2.82 25.22
CA PRO A 665 2.39 -2.68 26.31
C PRO A 665 0.92 -2.77 25.89
N MET A 666 0.62 -2.65 24.60
CA MET A 666 -0.73 -2.76 24.05
C MET A 666 -1.13 -4.19 23.72
N LEU A 667 -0.14 -5.10 23.55
CA LEU A 667 -0.38 -6.49 23.18
C LEU A 667 -1.13 -7.26 24.27
N SER A 668 -2.15 -8.03 23.85
CA SER A 668 -2.69 -9.11 24.67
C SER A 668 -1.67 -10.25 24.78
N GLN A 669 -1.21 -10.54 25.99
CA GLN A 669 -0.30 -11.65 26.23
C GLN A 669 -1.01 -13.01 26.27
N ASN A 670 -2.35 -13.01 26.26
CA ASN A 670 -3.19 -14.22 26.28
C ASN A 670 -3.68 -14.61 24.88
N PHE A 671 -3.57 -13.71 23.89
CA PHE A 671 -4.00 -13.95 22.52
C PHE A 671 -2.75 -14.11 21.64
N PRO A 672 -2.51 -15.30 21.06
CA PRO A 672 -1.31 -15.53 20.26
C PRO A 672 -1.36 -14.77 18.95
N GLY A 673 -0.18 -14.31 18.48
CA GLY A 673 -0.02 -13.62 17.21
C GLY A 673 -0.66 -14.35 16.04
N SER A 674 -1.11 -13.61 15.04
CA SER A 674 -1.88 -14.15 13.90
C SER A 674 -1.02 -14.95 12.94
N ASP A 675 0.22 -14.56 12.72
CA ASP A 675 1.14 -15.13 11.73
C ASP A 675 1.70 -16.51 12.11
N GLU A 676 0.78 -17.43 12.44
CA GLU A 676 1.12 -18.83 12.77
C GLU A 676 -0.08 -19.75 12.54
N HIS A 677 -0.09 -20.41 11.41
CA HIS A 677 -1.19 -21.28 10.98
C HIS A 677 -1.29 -22.61 11.77
N ARG A 678 -0.31 -22.95 12.61
CA ARG A 678 -0.43 -24.10 13.53
C ARG A 678 -1.37 -23.81 14.70
N ILE A 679 -1.75 -22.55 14.92
CA ILE A 679 -2.63 -22.17 16.03
C ILE A 679 -4.09 -22.12 15.56
N PRO A 680 -4.98 -22.99 16.06
CA PRO A 680 -6.40 -22.93 15.73
C PRO A 680 -7.06 -21.61 16.12
N GLU A 681 -7.92 -21.06 15.28
CA GLU A 681 -8.64 -19.81 15.57
C GLU A 681 -9.53 -19.92 16.81
N GLN A 682 -9.99 -21.13 17.13
CA GLN A 682 -10.76 -21.36 18.35
C GLN A 682 -9.96 -21.07 19.62
N VAL A 683 -8.63 -21.22 19.59
CA VAL A 683 -7.73 -20.83 20.69
C VAL A 683 -7.74 -19.31 20.85
N ARG A 684 -7.56 -18.58 19.73
CA ARG A 684 -7.59 -17.11 19.68
C ARG A 684 -8.94 -16.56 20.14
N ALA A 685 -10.03 -17.09 19.60
CA ALA A 685 -11.39 -16.68 19.99
C ALA A 685 -11.64 -16.90 21.50
N SER A 686 -11.21 -18.04 22.03
CA SER A 686 -11.38 -18.34 23.46
C SER A 686 -10.55 -17.42 24.35
N ALA A 687 -9.33 -17.06 23.93
CA ALA A 687 -8.48 -16.11 24.64
C ALA A 687 -9.17 -14.73 24.75
N PHE A 688 -9.67 -14.20 23.63
CA PHE A 688 -10.42 -12.95 23.62
C PHE A 688 -11.68 -13.02 24.49
N ILE A 689 -12.49 -14.08 24.34
CA ILE A 689 -13.73 -14.25 25.13
C ILE A 689 -13.46 -14.31 26.63
N ASN A 690 -12.37 -14.94 27.04
CA ASN A 690 -11.98 -14.99 28.45
C ASN A 690 -11.54 -13.59 28.96
N GLU A 691 -10.73 -12.87 28.17
CA GLU A 691 -10.32 -11.49 28.51
C GLU A 691 -11.55 -10.54 28.56
N LEU A 692 -12.52 -10.70 27.64
CA LEU A 692 -13.78 -9.95 27.69
C LEU A 692 -14.56 -10.21 28.98
N LYS A 693 -14.67 -11.47 29.43
CA LYS A 693 -15.30 -11.83 30.71
C LYS A 693 -14.58 -11.22 31.92
N ASP A 694 -13.24 -11.15 31.85
CA ASP A 694 -12.45 -10.47 32.89
C ASP A 694 -12.80 -8.98 32.95
N TYR A 695 -12.98 -8.31 31.82
CA TYR A 695 -13.47 -6.93 31.78
C TYR A 695 -14.92 -6.82 32.29
N GLU A 696 -15.79 -7.78 32.00
CA GLU A 696 -17.17 -7.80 32.52
C GLU A 696 -17.22 -7.93 34.04
N SER A 697 -16.30 -8.68 34.64
CA SER A 697 -16.21 -8.88 36.08
C SER A 697 -15.75 -7.66 36.87
N LYS A 698 -15.07 -6.70 36.20
CA LYS A 698 -14.52 -5.50 36.83
C LYS A 698 -15.59 -4.42 36.98
N PRO A 699 -15.51 -3.59 38.05
CA PRO A 699 -16.41 -2.45 38.22
C PRO A 699 -16.15 -1.37 37.17
N GLY A 700 -17.20 -0.67 36.77
CA GLY A 700 -17.12 0.42 35.82
C GLY A 700 -16.93 -0.10 34.37
N ASP A 701 -16.54 0.80 33.49
CA ASP A 701 -16.23 0.51 32.10
C ASP A 701 -14.72 0.53 31.90
N GLN A 702 -14.11 -0.65 31.84
CA GLN A 702 -12.66 -0.84 31.69
C GLN A 702 -12.29 -1.53 30.37
N LEU A 703 -13.31 -1.81 29.51
CA LEU A 703 -13.01 -2.35 28.19
C LEU A 703 -12.21 -1.32 27.40
N PRO A 704 -11.16 -1.70 26.65
CA PRO A 704 -10.42 -0.76 25.80
C PRO A 704 -11.32 -0.04 24.79
N GLN A 705 -11.01 1.23 24.53
CA GLN A 705 -11.77 2.05 23.57
C GLN A 705 -11.49 1.63 22.12
N LEU A 706 -10.25 1.20 21.84
CA LEU A 706 -9.86 0.60 20.58
C LEU A 706 -9.28 -0.79 20.84
N MET A 707 -9.83 -1.78 20.18
CA MET A 707 -9.33 -3.15 20.13
C MET A 707 -9.05 -3.50 18.66
N VAL A 708 -7.81 -3.83 18.32
CA VAL A 708 -7.40 -4.29 16.98
C VAL A 708 -7.09 -5.77 17.07
N MET A 709 -7.66 -6.57 16.19
CA MET A 709 -7.56 -8.03 16.24
C MET A 709 -7.27 -8.60 14.86
N ALA A 710 -6.32 -9.53 14.77
CA ALA A 710 -6.07 -10.30 13.56
C ALA A 710 -6.54 -11.76 13.69
N LEU A 711 -7.22 -12.26 12.67
CA LEU A 711 -7.70 -13.64 12.53
C LEU A 711 -7.33 -14.16 11.14
N SER A 712 -6.21 -14.89 11.02
CA SER A 712 -5.54 -15.19 9.75
C SER A 712 -5.78 -16.60 9.17
N ALA A 713 -6.54 -17.47 9.84
CA ALA A 713 -6.65 -18.87 9.39
C ALA A 713 -7.33 -19.04 8.02
N ASP A 714 -8.09 -18.06 7.56
CA ASP A 714 -8.72 -18.09 6.22
C ASP A 714 -7.73 -17.89 5.07
N HIS A 715 -6.52 -17.40 5.32
CA HIS A 715 -5.39 -17.47 4.38
C HIS A 715 -5.17 -18.91 3.87
N THR A 716 -5.24 -19.88 4.77
CA THR A 716 -4.98 -21.30 4.56
C THR A 716 -3.50 -21.59 4.21
N VAL A 717 -3.15 -22.88 4.20
CA VAL A 717 -1.84 -23.38 3.76
C VAL A 717 -2.01 -24.38 2.60
N GLY A 718 -3.06 -24.19 1.80
CA GLY A 718 -3.42 -25.11 0.75
C GLY A 718 -3.78 -26.52 1.30
N THR A 719 -3.49 -27.54 0.54
CA THR A 719 -3.74 -28.95 0.93
C THR A 719 -2.53 -29.58 1.60
N ARG A 720 -1.75 -28.81 2.38
CA ARG A 720 -0.54 -29.24 3.08
C ARG A 720 -0.86 -30.37 4.07
N PRO A 721 -0.19 -31.56 3.97
CA PRO A 721 -0.41 -32.66 4.89
C PRO A 721 -0.12 -32.28 6.34
N GLY A 722 -1.01 -32.70 7.26
CA GLY A 722 -0.87 -32.44 8.69
C GLY A 722 -1.49 -31.14 9.18
N PHE A 723 -1.92 -30.27 8.28
CA PHE A 723 -2.77 -29.11 8.56
C PHE A 723 -4.23 -29.41 8.21
N PRO A 724 -5.21 -28.68 8.77
CA PRO A 724 -6.57 -28.78 8.30
C PRO A 724 -6.68 -28.43 6.80
N SER A 725 -7.67 -29.00 6.12
CA SER A 725 -7.95 -28.63 4.73
C SER A 725 -8.32 -27.14 4.61
N PRO A 726 -8.14 -26.51 3.43
CA PRO A 726 -8.54 -25.11 3.25
C PRO A 726 -9.98 -24.82 3.72
N ASN A 727 -10.93 -25.68 3.37
CA ASN A 727 -12.31 -25.53 3.83
C ASN A 727 -12.45 -25.58 5.35
N ALA A 728 -11.64 -26.41 6.02
CA ALA A 728 -11.66 -26.52 7.48
C ALA A 728 -11.02 -25.30 8.15
N MET A 729 -9.94 -24.73 7.57
CA MET A 729 -9.30 -23.52 8.09
C MET A 729 -10.23 -22.31 7.96
N VAL A 730 -10.89 -22.13 6.81
CA VAL A 730 -11.88 -21.05 6.62
C VAL A 730 -13.10 -21.24 7.53
N ALA A 731 -13.56 -22.47 7.77
CA ALA A 731 -14.64 -22.74 8.71
C ALA A 731 -14.22 -22.52 10.18
N ASP A 732 -12.96 -22.74 10.53
CA ASP A 732 -12.38 -22.41 11.85
C ASP A 732 -12.38 -20.89 12.09
N ASN A 733 -11.97 -20.12 11.08
CA ASN A 733 -11.99 -18.65 11.09
C ASN A 733 -13.44 -18.12 11.20
N ASP A 734 -14.37 -18.63 10.37
CA ASP A 734 -15.79 -18.24 10.40
C ASP A 734 -16.46 -18.51 11.77
N LEU A 735 -16.17 -19.67 12.36
CA LEU A 735 -16.70 -20.01 13.69
C LEU A 735 -16.07 -19.12 14.78
N ALA A 736 -14.78 -18.80 14.67
CA ALA A 736 -14.11 -17.89 15.60
C ALA A 736 -14.74 -16.50 15.57
N LEU A 737 -14.94 -15.95 14.36
CA LEU A 737 -15.63 -14.67 14.17
C LEU A 737 -17.05 -14.73 14.78
N GLY A 738 -17.83 -15.77 14.48
CA GLY A 738 -19.18 -15.94 15.03
C GLY A 738 -19.19 -15.94 16.55
N ARG A 739 -18.28 -16.67 17.19
CA ARG A 739 -18.15 -16.77 18.67
C ARG A 739 -17.73 -15.43 19.30
N ILE A 740 -16.82 -14.70 18.67
CA ILE A 740 -16.39 -13.36 19.14
C ILE A 740 -17.57 -12.40 19.09
N VAL A 741 -18.29 -12.33 17.95
CA VAL A 741 -19.48 -11.47 17.80
C VAL A 741 -20.58 -11.87 18.79
N GLU A 742 -20.81 -13.17 19.01
CA GLU A 742 -21.74 -13.65 20.03
C GLU A 742 -21.37 -13.14 21.42
N ALA A 743 -20.11 -13.30 21.82
CA ALA A 743 -19.64 -12.89 23.12
C ALA A 743 -19.79 -11.37 23.34
N VAL A 744 -19.37 -10.57 22.37
CA VAL A 744 -19.50 -9.11 22.44
C VAL A 744 -20.96 -8.69 22.45
N SER A 745 -21.80 -9.25 21.55
CA SER A 745 -23.22 -8.86 21.44
C SER A 745 -24.07 -9.26 22.66
N LYS A 746 -23.61 -10.24 23.44
CA LYS A 746 -24.26 -10.65 24.70
C LYS A 746 -23.64 -10.03 25.93
N SER A 747 -22.54 -9.28 25.80
CA SER A 747 -21.89 -8.62 26.91
C SER A 747 -22.62 -7.34 27.34
N ARG A 748 -22.32 -6.88 28.56
CA ARG A 748 -22.83 -5.58 29.07
C ARG A 748 -22.34 -4.37 28.27
N PHE A 749 -21.29 -4.54 27.45
CA PHE A 749 -20.69 -3.48 26.63
C PHE A 749 -21.38 -3.32 25.27
N TRP A 750 -22.24 -4.28 24.86
CA TRP A 750 -22.86 -4.30 23.53
C TRP A 750 -23.50 -2.99 23.10
N LYS A 751 -24.26 -2.38 24.00
CA LYS A 751 -24.99 -1.13 23.71
C LYS A 751 -24.11 0.03 23.23
N ASN A 752 -22.80 -0.01 23.55
CA ASN A 752 -21.84 1.04 23.28
C ASN A 752 -20.65 0.54 22.42
N THR A 753 -20.78 -0.62 21.79
CA THR A 753 -19.72 -1.24 21.01
C THR A 753 -20.12 -1.35 19.54
N VAL A 754 -19.16 -1.05 18.65
CA VAL A 754 -19.23 -1.36 17.22
C VAL A 754 -18.09 -2.31 16.85
N ILE A 755 -18.38 -3.28 15.99
CA ILE A 755 -17.41 -4.22 15.43
C ILE A 755 -17.29 -3.92 13.93
N PHE A 756 -16.08 -3.63 13.47
CA PHE A 756 -15.72 -3.59 12.07
C PHE A 756 -14.90 -4.85 11.73
N VAL A 757 -15.21 -5.50 10.62
CA VAL A 757 -14.47 -6.68 10.14
C VAL A 757 -14.11 -6.46 8.69
N THR A 758 -12.84 -6.65 8.34
CA THR A 758 -12.33 -6.56 6.97
C THR A 758 -11.40 -7.73 6.67
N GLU A 759 -11.20 -8.04 5.41
CA GLU A 759 -9.99 -8.72 4.96
C GLU A 759 -8.87 -7.67 4.82
N ASP A 760 -7.61 -8.06 4.95
CA ASP A 760 -6.45 -7.19 4.72
C ASP A 760 -6.26 -6.91 3.23
N ASP A 761 -6.40 -7.93 2.39
CA ASP A 761 -6.37 -7.84 0.93
C ASP A 761 -7.27 -8.88 0.27
N SER A 762 -7.29 -8.89 -1.06
CA SER A 762 -7.97 -9.91 -1.87
C SER A 762 -7.01 -10.99 -2.37
N GLN A 763 -5.70 -10.80 -2.15
CA GLN A 763 -4.62 -11.57 -2.76
C GLN A 763 -4.91 -11.86 -4.25
N ALA A 764 -4.49 -12.96 -4.78
CA ALA A 764 -4.81 -13.34 -6.15
C ALA A 764 -6.21 -13.97 -6.33
N GLY A 765 -7.15 -13.76 -5.40
CA GLY A 765 -8.52 -14.22 -5.55
C GLY A 765 -9.23 -13.55 -6.73
N TRP A 766 -10.09 -14.31 -7.42
CA TRP A 766 -10.89 -13.78 -8.53
C TRP A 766 -12.20 -13.16 -8.06
N ASP A 767 -12.53 -12.01 -8.63
CA ASP A 767 -13.81 -11.32 -8.43
C ASP A 767 -14.31 -10.72 -9.74
N HIS A 768 -15.65 -10.71 -9.97
CA HIS A 768 -16.20 -10.26 -11.24
C HIS A 768 -16.42 -8.75 -11.34
N VAL A 769 -16.18 -8.01 -10.25
CA VAL A 769 -16.32 -6.54 -10.24
C VAL A 769 -14.98 -5.85 -10.24
N SER A 770 -14.06 -6.31 -9.37
CA SER A 770 -12.74 -5.68 -9.20
C SER A 770 -11.78 -6.62 -8.50
N ALA A 771 -10.51 -6.56 -8.88
CA ALA A 771 -9.43 -7.27 -8.20
C ALA A 771 -9.29 -6.94 -6.70
N TYR A 772 -9.82 -5.81 -6.28
CA TYR A 772 -9.73 -5.31 -4.90
C TYR A 772 -11.01 -5.54 -4.09
N ARG A 773 -12.10 -6.04 -4.68
CA ARG A 773 -13.36 -6.19 -3.96
C ARG A 773 -13.29 -7.35 -2.97
N THR A 774 -13.60 -7.05 -1.70
CA THR A 774 -13.49 -8.00 -0.59
C THR A 774 -14.69 -7.98 0.34
N THR A 775 -14.64 -8.77 1.42
CA THR A 775 -15.70 -8.80 2.45
C THR A 775 -15.48 -7.71 3.49
N GLY A 776 -16.58 -7.11 3.95
CA GLY A 776 -16.57 -6.15 5.05
C GLY A 776 -17.84 -6.26 5.88
N PHE A 777 -17.73 -6.06 7.21
CA PHE A 777 -18.90 -6.12 8.08
C PHE A 777 -18.91 -4.95 9.07
N VAL A 778 -20.10 -4.41 9.33
CA VAL A 778 -20.36 -3.39 10.35
C VAL A 778 -21.45 -3.92 11.28
N ILE A 779 -21.06 -4.28 12.49
CA ILE A 779 -21.90 -5.04 13.42
C ILE A 779 -22.05 -4.23 14.70
N SER A 780 -23.26 -3.75 14.98
CA SER A 780 -23.57 -2.97 16.17
C SER A 780 -25.06 -2.93 16.44
N PRO A 781 -25.51 -2.49 17.63
CA PRO A 781 -26.91 -2.20 17.87
C PRO A 781 -27.50 -1.15 16.93
N TYR A 782 -26.66 -0.31 16.34
CA TYR A 782 -27.05 0.80 15.49
C TYR A 782 -26.82 0.53 13.99
N SER A 783 -26.40 -0.66 13.60
CA SER A 783 -26.30 -1.02 12.17
C SER A 783 -27.67 -1.01 11.50
N VAL A 784 -27.75 -0.67 10.22
CA VAL A 784 -28.97 -0.75 9.40
C VAL A 784 -29.25 -2.21 9.13
N LEU A 785 -30.11 -2.82 9.98
CA LEU A 785 -30.32 -4.26 9.99
C LEU A 785 -30.99 -4.78 8.72
N LYS A 786 -30.58 -5.98 8.28
CA LYS A 786 -31.20 -6.75 7.17
C LYS A 786 -31.25 -5.94 5.88
N SER A 787 -30.22 -5.14 5.66
CA SER A 787 -30.13 -4.21 4.52
C SER A 787 -28.87 -4.49 3.70
N LYS A 788 -28.90 -4.03 2.46
CA LYS A 788 -27.76 -3.98 1.58
C LYS A 788 -27.29 -2.53 1.44
N VAL A 789 -25.98 -2.32 1.56
CA VAL A 789 -25.33 -1.04 1.34
C VAL A 789 -24.33 -1.21 0.21
N SER A 790 -24.60 -0.56 -0.92
CA SER A 790 -23.76 -0.61 -2.13
C SER A 790 -22.96 0.70 -2.35
N THR A 791 -22.81 1.51 -1.30
CA THR A 791 -21.89 2.64 -1.31
C THR A 791 -20.47 2.11 -1.47
N ASN A 792 -19.67 2.75 -2.35
CA ASN A 792 -18.26 2.40 -2.50
C ASN A 792 -17.50 2.78 -1.22
N TYR A 793 -17.17 1.79 -0.43
CA TYR A 793 -16.34 1.90 0.76
C TYR A 793 -15.08 1.05 0.62
N ASN A 794 -14.05 1.41 1.36
CA ASN A 794 -12.79 0.67 1.39
C ASN A 794 -12.19 0.67 2.80
N GLN A 795 -11.04 0.05 2.97
CA GLN A 795 -10.35 -0.06 4.27
C GLN A 795 -10.12 1.31 4.91
N THR A 796 -9.75 2.33 4.13
CA THR A 796 -9.56 3.69 4.69
C THR A 796 -10.87 4.28 5.22
N SER A 797 -12.04 3.83 4.69
CA SER A 797 -13.36 4.21 5.23
C SER A 797 -13.58 3.62 6.62
N PHE A 798 -13.08 2.40 6.90
CA PHE A 798 -13.12 1.83 8.24
C PHE A 798 -12.24 2.61 9.20
N VAL A 799 -10.96 2.85 8.84
CA VAL A 799 -10.03 3.64 9.67
C VAL A 799 -10.63 5.02 9.98
N ARG A 800 -11.10 5.72 8.94
CA ARG A 800 -11.75 7.04 9.09
C ARG A 800 -12.97 7.00 10.00
N SER A 801 -13.78 5.93 9.91
CA SER A 801 -14.97 5.77 10.76
C SER A 801 -14.59 5.51 12.21
N ILE A 802 -13.54 4.72 12.45
CA ILE A 802 -12.98 4.48 13.78
C ILE A 802 -12.50 5.79 14.41
N GLU A 803 -11.75 6.58 13.67
CA GLU A 803 -11.28 7.91 14.11
C GLU A 803 -12.44 8.85 14.43
N GLN A 804 -13.45 8.90 13.57
CA GLN A 804 -14.64 9.72 13.74
C GLN A 804 -15.41 9.32 15.02
N ILE A 805 -15.58 8.01 15.26
CA ILE A 805 -16.26 7.45 16.43
C ILE A 805 -15.46 7.77 17.71
N LEU A 806 -14.15 7.57 17.69
CA LEU A 806 -13.27 7.82 18.82
C LEU A 806 -13.01 9.32 19.04
N GLY A 807 -13.37 10.18 18.09
CA GLY A 807 -13.15 11.63 18.16
C GLY A 807 -11.68 12.02 18.06
N ILE A 808 -10.88 11.25 17.35
CA ILE A 808 -9.46 11.51 17.10
C ILE A 808 -9.24 11.97 15.65
N PRO A 809 -8.22 12.80 15.37
CA PRO A 809 -7.97 13.29 14.01
C PRO A 809 -7.46 12.20 13.09
N PRO A 810 -7.59 12.36 11.76
CA PRO A 810 -6.94 11.49 10.80
C PRO A 810 -5.41 11.50 10.94
N MET A 811 -4.79 10.39 10.57
CA MET A 811 -3.34 10.21 10.59
C MET A 811 -2.66 10.86 9.37
N ASN A 812 -3.27 10.76 8.20
CA ASN A 812 -2.66 11.12 6.93
C ASN A 812 -3.70 11.63 5.90
N ILE A 813 -3.26 11.89 4.66
CA ILE A 813 -4.15 12.38 3.61
C ILE A 813 -5.17 11.34 3.14
N MET A 814 -4.92 10.04 3.32
CA MET A 814 -5.79 9.00 2.81
C MET A 814 -7.02 8.81 3.69
N ASP A 815 -6.85 8.66 5.01
CA ASP A 815 -7.97 8.60 5.94
C ASP A 815 -8.70 9.95 6.03
N ALA A 816 -7.96 11.09 5.95
CA ALA A 816 -8.58 12.41 5.92
C ALA A 816 -9.53 12.62 4.72
N THR A 817 -9.26 11.95 3.58
CA THR A 817 -10.09 12.02 2.37
C THR A 817 -11.05 10.84 2.22
N ALA A 818 -11.02 9.86 3.14
CA ALA A 818 -11.91 8.73 3.13
C ALA A 818 -13.36 9.12 3.45
N LEU A 819 -14.29 8.34 2.92
CA LEU A 819 -15.72 8.49 3.20
C LEU A 819 -16.06 7.72 4.50
N PRO A 820 -16.47 8.40 5.59
CA PRO A 820 -16.99 7.69 6.77
C PRO A 820 -18.24 6.88 6.43
N MET A 821 -18.46 5.79 7.13
CA MET A 821 -19.51 4.82 6.81
C MET A 821 -20.91 5.22 7.30
N PHE A 822 -21.34 6.44 6.98
CA PHE A 822 -22.62 7.01 7.43
C PHE A 822 -23.82 6.14 7.07
N THR A 823 -23.86 5.56 5.86
CA THR A 823 -25.01 4.79 5.36
C THR A 823 -25.18 3.44 6.06
N CYS A 824 -24.19 3.01 6.86
CA CYS A 824 -24.22 1.76 7.60
C CYS A 824 -24.97 1.86 8.93
N PHE A 825 -25.33 3.06 9.39
CA PHE A 825 -25.87 3.29 10.72
C PHE A 825 -27.24 3.95 10.72
N THR A 826 -28.00 3.68 11.79
CA THR A 826 -29.25 4.33 12.14
C THR A 826 -29.19 4.89 13.55
N ASN A 827 -29.90 6.00 13.82
CA ASN A 827 -29.95 6.62 15.14
C ASN A 827 -30.77 5.87 16.18
N LYS A 828 -31.45 4.78 15.78
CA LYS A 828 -32.30 3.97 16.67
C LYS A 828 -31.61 2.64 16.97
N PRO A 829 -31.20 2.39 18.23
CA PRO A 829 -30.59 1.12 18.59
C PRO A 829 -31.59 -0.04 18.47
N SER A 830 -31.07 -1.19 18.04
CA SER A 830 -31.79 -2.45 18.07
C SER A 830 -31.37 -3.28 19.29
N ALA A 831 -32.25 -4.11 19.78
CA ALA A 831 -31.92 -5.14 20.77
C ALA A 831 -31.31 -6.41 20.14
N GLN A 832 -31.00 -6.37 18.83
CA GLN A 832 -30.43 -7.50 18.10
C GLN A 832 -29.10 -7.91 18.73
N THR A 833 -29.01 -9.19 19.10
CA THR A 833 -27.75 -9.85 19.48
C THR A 833 -27.46 -10.94 18.47
N TYR A 834 -26.28 -11.51 18.53
CA TYR A 834 -25.88 -12.61 17.67
C TYR A 834 -25.74 -13.92 18.46
N THR A 835 -26.03 -15.04 17.80
CA THR A 835 -25.71 -16.36 18.29
C THR A 835 -24.92 -17.09 17.23
N ALA A 836 -23.73 -17.54 17.57
CA ALA A 836 -22.82 -18.22 16.66
C ALA A 836 -23.46 -19.49 16.10
N ILE A 837 -23.33 -19.66 14.80
CA ILE A 837 -23.77 -20.87 14.09
C ILE A 837 -22.62 -21.85 14.13
N SER A 838 -22.92 -23.09 14.56
CA SER A 838 -21.92 -24.16 14.54
C SER A 838 -21.43 -24.42 13.11
N ASN A 839 -20.15 -24.69 12.98
CA ASN A 839 -19.54 -25.09 11.72
C ASN A 839 -20.28 -26.31 11.12
N ARG A 840 -20.53 -26.29 9.81
CA ARG A 840 -21.21 -27.36 9.07
C ARG A 840 -20.24 -28.41 8.53
N ILE A 841 -18.93 -28.10 8.56
CA ILE A 841 -17.86 -29.04 8.24
C ILE A 841 -16.93 -29.16 9.44
N PRO A 842 -16.26 -30.31 9.65
CA PRO A 842 -15.34 -30.47 10.75
C PRO A 842 -14.12 -29.54 10.57
N ILE A 843 -13.89 -28.65 11.55
CA ILE A 843 -12.72 -27.73 11.51
C ILE A 843 -11.39 -28.47 11.70
N ASN A 844 -11.41 -29.70 12.20
CA ASN A 844 -10.25 -30.59 12.34
C ASN A 844 -10.17 -31.63 11.22
N ALA A 845 -10.71 -31.34 10.05
CA ALA A 845 -10.53 -32.18 8.86
C ALA A 845 -9.12 -31.99 8.30
N ILE A 846 -8.18 -32.82 8.79
CA ILE A 846 -6.77 -32.72 8.45
C ILE A 846 -6.50 -33.24 7.03
N SER A 847 -5.69 -32.50 6.27
CA SER A 847 -5.18 -32.89 4.95
C SER A 847 -4.37 -34.21 5.07
N PRO A 848 -4.69 -35.22 4.25
CA PRO A 848 -4.11 -36.55 4.40
C PRO A 848 -2.60 -36.59 4.09
N LYS A 849 -1.89 -37.59 4.65
CA LYS A 849 -0.47 -37.83 4.34
C LYS A 849 -0.28 -38.17 2.85
N LEU A 850 0.83 -37.74 2.26
CA LEU A 850 1.15 -38.00 0.83
C LEU A 850 1.02 -39.46 0.42
N SER A 851 1.42 -40.38 1.31
CA SER A 851 1.39 -41.85 1.07
C SER A 851 -0.04 -42.40 0.84
N SER A 852 -1.07 -41.70 1.31
CA SER A 852 -2.48 -42.07 1.13
C SER A 852 -3.13 -41.43 -0.09
N LEU A 853 -2.47 -40.50 -0.74
CA LEU A 853 -3.02 -39.69 -1.85
C LEU A 853 -2.63 -40.28 -3.20
N LYS A 854 -3.47 -40.03 -4.23
CA LYS A 854 -3.24 -40.42 -5.64
C LYS A 854 -3.78 -39.32 -6.57
N GLY A 855 -3.29 -39.30 -7.82
CA GLY A 855 -3.78 -38.40 -8.86
C GLY A 855 -3.71 -36.91 -8.45
N ALA A 856 -4.72 -36.12 -8.81
CA ALA A 856 -4.76 -34.68 -8.55
C ALA A 856 -4.58 -34.33 -7.07
N ALA A 857 -5.14 -35.13 -6.14
CA ALA A 857 -4.97 -34.86 -4.71
C ALA A 857 -3.49 -34.97 -4.26
N LEU A 858 -2.75 -35.95 -4.79
CA LEU A 858 -1.31 -36.07 -4.53
C LEU A 858 -0.53 -34.93 -5.18
N HIS A 859 -0.91 -34.52 -6.39
CA HIS A 859 -0.29 -33.41 -7.10
C HIS A 859 -0.41 -32.11 -6.31
N PHE A 860 -1.61 -31.69 -5.95
CA PHE A 860 -1.83 -30.44 -5.20
C PHE A 860 -1.26 -30.45 -3.78
N ALA A 861 -1.25 -31.61 -3.11
CA ALA A 861 -0.57 -31.74 -1.81
C ALA A 861 0.95 -31.58 -1.93
N LYS A 862 1.55 -32.06 -3.01
CA LYS A 862 2.99 -31.83 -3.30
C LYS A 862 3.27 -30.37 -3.62
N LEU A 863 2.41 -29.71 -4.39
CA LEU A 863 2.53 -28.28 -4.67
C LEU A 863 2.47 -27.46 -3.37
N SER A 864 1.53 -27.75 -2.47
CA SER A 864 1.42 -27.08 -1.15
C SER A 864 2.61 -27.32 -0.22
N LEU A 865 3.52 -28.23 -0.54
CA LEU A 865 4.76 -28.50 0.22
C LEU A 865 6.01 -27.86 -0.42
N ARG A 866 5.86 -27.10 -1.48
CA ARG A 866 7.00 -26.39 -2.08
C ARG A 866 7.53 -25.35 -1.08
N PRO A 867 8.86 -25.16 -0.98
CA PRO A 867 9.48 -24.25 0.00
C PRO A 867 8.99 -22.79 -0.07
N GLU A 868 8.57 -22.33 -1.25
CA GLU A 868 8.01 -20.98 -1.43
C GLU A 868 6.73 -20.76 -0.63
N TYR A 869 5.92 -21.82 -0.37
CA TYR A 869 4.72 -21.74 0.47
C TYR A 869 5.00 -21.93 1.97
N ASP A 870 6.27 -21.99 2.39
CA ASP A 870 6.64 -21.92 3.80
C ASP A 870 6.63 -20.47 4.33
N HIS A 871 6.54 -19.49 3.44
CA HIS A 871 6.44 -18.07 3.75
C HIS A 871 5.08 -17.56 3.29
N ILE A 872 4.54 -16.60 4.02
CA ILE A 872 3.28 -15.92 3.67
C ILE A 872 3.48 -15.26 2.31
N ASP A 873 2.49 -15.44 1.42
CA ASP A 873 2.46 -14.94 0.04
C ASP A 873 3.73 -15.23 -0.79
N GLY A 874 4.51 -16.22 -0.38
CA GLY A 874 5.79 -16.55 -1.02
C GLY A 874 5.68 -17.42 -2.27
N GLY A 875 4.55 -18.04 -2.52
CA GLY A 875 4.31 -18.97 -3.61
C GLY A 875 3.69 -18.36 -4.86
N ASN A 876 3.48 -19.19 -5.88
CA ASN A 876 2.72 -18.79 -7.06
C ASN A 876 1.22 -18.81 -6.74
N ASP A 877 0.56 -17.67 -6.87
CA ASP A 877 -0.85 -17.48 -6.51
C ASP A 877 -1.82 -18.16 -7.47
N ASP A 878 -1.49 -18.28 -8.76
CA ASP A 878 -2.30 -19.06 -9.71
C ASP A 878 -2.31 -20.54 -9.34
N VAL A 879 -1.16 -21.07 -8.89
CA VAL A 879 -1.07 -22.43 -8.36
C VAL A 879 -1.88 -22.56 -7.08
N MET A 880 -1.80 -21.61 -6.14
CA MET A 880 -2.60 -21.61 -4.93
C MET A 880 -4.09 -21.56 -5.24
N ASN A 881 -4.55 -20.72 -6.16
CA ASN A 881 -5.94 -20.67 -6.61
C ASN A 881 -6.45 -22.03 -7.13
N ARG A 882 -5.63 -22.77 -7.86
CA ARG A 882 -5.97 -24.12 -8.34
C ARG A 882 -6.04 -25.13 -7.19
N ILE A 883 -5.14 -25.03 -6.20
CA ILE A 883 -5.16 -25.84 -4.98
C ILE A 883 -6.47 -25.59 -4.21
N LEU A 884 -6.81 -24.33 -3.97
CA LEU A 884 -8.03 -23.94 -3.24
C LEU A 884 -9.30 -24.33 -3.99
N TRP A 885 -9.32 -24.15 -5.31
CA TRP A 885 -10.44 -24.61 -6.15
C TRP A 885 -10.62 -26.13 -6.05
N PHE A 886 -9.53 -26.89 -6.16
CA PHE A 886 -9.61 -28.33 -6.03
C PHE A 886 -10.10 -28.76 -4.65
N ALA A 887 -9.62 -28.10 -3.59
CA ALA A 887 -10.07 -28.37 -2.22
C ALA A 887 -11.57 -28.10 -2.03
N ALA A 888 -12.10 -27.04 -2.65
CA ALA A 888 -13.50 -26.63 -2.50
C ALA A 888 -14.46 -27.33 -3.49
N LYS A 889 -14.03 -27.56 -4.74
CA LYS A 889 -14.88 -28.05 -5.85
C LYS A 889 -14.53 -29.48 -6.29
N GLY A 890 -13.52 -30.11 -5.70
CA GLY A 890 -13.09 -31.48 -6.02
C GLY A 890 -12.66 -31.64 -7.48
N LYS A 891 -13.23 -32.59 -8.18
CA LYS A 891 -12.89 -32.88 -9.58
C LYS A 891 -13.42 -31.88 -10.60
N LYS A 892 -14.15 -30.85 -10.17
CA LYS A 892 -14.64 -29.82 -11.08
C LYS A 892 -13.46 -29.07 -11.68
N LYS A 893 -13.39 -29.05 -13.03
CA LYS A 893 -12.29 -28.38 -13.73
C LYS A 893 -12.17 -26.91 -13.30
N TYR A 894 -10.96 -26.46 -13.11
CA TYR A 894 -10.68 -25.04 -12.89
C TYR A 894 -11.14 -24.23 -14.11
N PRO A 895 -11.84 -23.12 -13.97
CA PRO A 895 -12.34 -22.35 -15.09
C PRO A 895 -11.19 -21.89 -16.02
N ALA A 896 -11.29 -22.25 -17.30
CA ALA A 896 -10.22 -21.95 -18.27
C ALA A 896 -9.96 -20.43 -18.44
N ASN A 897 -10.99 -19.58 -18.21
CA ASN A 897 -10.87 -18.12 -18.23
C ASN A 897 -10.14 -17.54 -17.01
N LEU A 898 -9.99 -18.33 -15.94
CA LEU A 898 -9.23 -17.95 -14.75
C LEU A 898 -7.83 -18.58 -14.74
N ALA A 899 -7.52 -19.39 -15.74
CA ALA A 899 -6.23 -20.02 -15.86
C ALA A 899 -5.20 -19.00 -16.35
N GLY A 900 -4.41 -18.43 -15.46
CA GLY A 900 -3.14 -17.81 -15.80
C GLY A 900 -2.26 -18.82 -16.57
N LYS A 901 -1.20 -18.39 -17.22
CA LYS A 901 -0.16 -19.31 -17.67
C LYS A 901 0.44 -19.92 -16.42
N ASP A 902 0.34 -21.23 -16.30
CA ASP A 902 1.10 -21.98 -15.31
C ASP A 902 2.57 -21.83 -15.69
N THR A 903 3.25 -20.87 -15.05
CA THR A 903 4.66 -20.59 -15.35
C THR A 903 5.60 -21.48 -14.55
N ASP A 904 5.04 -22.43 -13.81
CA ASP A 904 5.78 -23.36 -12.95
C ASP A 904 5.93 -24.79 -13.53
N ASP A 905 5.48 -25.03 -14.77
CA ASP A 905 5.77 -26.25 -15.53
C ASP A 905 7.17 -26.25 -16.16
#